data_54acbec408a60120330f1681a5173659
#
_entry.id   54acbec408a60120330f1681a5173659
#
_cell.length_a   1.000
_cell.length_b   1.000
_cell.length_c   1.000
_cell.angle_alpha   90.00
_cell.angle_beta   90.00
_cell.angle_gamma   90.00
#
_symmetry.space_group_name_H-M   'P 1'
#
loop_
_entity.id
_entity.type
_entity.pdbx_description
1 polymer ?
#
loop_
_entity_poly.entity_id
_entity_poly.type
_entity_poly.pdbx_seq_one_letter_code
_entity_poly.pdbx_strand_id
1 'polypeptide(L)'
;MYNKSTLFWCSFLCVFFESFLFVACSKKEYQDVLKTVYEPKAEPTELYDEFTVQLKGSALQKGETGTWSITKGTVVEDYVKIDDPNNPNSFFRGVPGEEYILTWTVKGSGNSNTATVDVKIPELHIDIKENTPSSFKTILHFAVDPKYKGKWSFDKAYGHLHSTYHDGWARPVEENPTIELHGYSNTSYQVTYTMTYAGKNYQFTKKVQTGEYQEDEALNELQMGRGGRVVEDKDGHIIEINMQASGIAHRFNDPGSFPALKAFKYLRKLILGGSSLKDVPTIFGDHYLALEELSLDRVGYYLTIPDNFGNLTKLKSFHLTPMRTPDLGYTVVLPKTFGNLKSLETLIMRYVGDVDFNGTLGKLANLKHLDCFVTQLPSDFGNLTKLVSTEILAQQAYIPSSLSQCRNLRFARFSFVYAGSSPVTLPSDIDNLTKLDTLEIYGESRLQQLPQSFGNLKSLKQLWIQGESLQSIPDNIGNLSNLRFWLVGGNFKTLPASIGNLKKLEDLWLSPSVEKLPDEFGGLSSLSYLNMENSRLTTLPETFGKLKSLKEINARASSITDFPSSFGQLDGLLKLDFNYSKLKKFPVEICALKAVNNVILNGTNLGRLPDEIYTMRSGVIFTLYQCLNMDYDQLKEITAKRDGLVFYY
;
A
#
# COMPACT_ATOMS: atom_id res chain seq x y z
N MET A 1 -44.07 -63.11 -1.41
CA MET A 1 -44.19 -64.51 -0.94
C MET A 1 -43.90 -64.51 0.55
N TYR A 2 -44.94 -64.94 1.29
CA TYR A 2 -44.89 -65.51 2.62
C TYR A 2 -44.29 -64.71 3.77
N ASN A 3 -44.90 -64.49 4.94
CA ASN A 3 -46.14 -65.03 5.47
C ASN A 3 -46.62 -64.19 6.67
N LYS A 4 -47.91 -63.93 6.69
CA LYS A 4 -48.65 -63.51 7.87
C LYS A 4 -48.81 -64.73 8.76
N SER A 5 -48.48 -64.62 10.02
CA SER A 5 -49.18 -65.30 11.13
C SER A 5 -48.30 -65.20 12.38
N THR A 6 -48.67 -64.35 13.30
CA THR A 6 -48.72 -64.61 14.75
C THR A 6 -49.11 -63.32 15.48
N LEU A 7 -50.38 -63.05 15.36
CA LEU A 7 -51.06 -62.07 16.21
C LEU A 7 -52.46 -62.62 16.46
N PHE A 8 -52.52 -63.51 17.33
CA PHE A 8 -53.75 -63.92 17.97
C PHE A 8 -53.34 -64.87 19.11
N TRP A 9 -53.46 -64.42 20.33
CA TRP A 9 -53.53 -65.18 21.60
C TRP A 9 -52.88 -64.35 22.73
N CYS A 10 -53.61 -63.34 23.23
CA CYS A 10 -53.51 -62.82 24.58
C CYS A 10 -54.63 -61.78 24.83
N SER A 11 -55.85 -62.17 24.49
CA SER A 11 -57.03 -61.38 24.85
C SER A 11 -58.15 -62.35 25.24
N PHE A 12 -57.90 -63.21 26.18
CA PHE A 12 -58.95 -64.01 26.82
C PHE A 12 -58.38 -64.61 28.10
N LEU A 13 -58.19 -63.78 29.15
CA LEU A 13 -58.17 -64.31 30.55
C LEU A 13 -58.10 -63.16 31.55
N CYS A 14 -59.15 -62.36 31.62
CA CYS A 14 -59.38 -61.43 32.75
C CYS A 14 -60.86 -61.05 32.82
N VAL A 15 -61.73 -61.98 32.66
CA VAL A 15 -63.13 -61.85 33.08
C VAL A 15 -63.52 -63.20 33.73
N PHE A 16 -63.28 -63.36 34.98
CA PHE A 16 -63.92 -64.26 35.93
C PHE A 16 -63.12 -64.23 37.24
N PHE A 17 -63.35 -63.21 38.05
CA PHE A 17 -63.24 -63.32 39.53
C PHE A 17 -63.78 -62.03 40.17
N GLU A 18 -65.02 -61.70 39.87
CA GLU A 18 -65.84 -60.86 40.73
C GLU A 18 -67.09 -61.71 41.16
N SER A 19 -66.92 -62.45 42.17
CA SER A 19 -68.01 -62.85 43.05
C SER A 19 -67.44 -63.68 44.21
N PHE A 20 -67.86 -63.34 45.41
CA PHE A 20 -67.59 -63.91 46.71
C PHE A 20 -66.36 -63.32 47.47
N LEU A 21 -66.67 -62.26 48.22
CA LEU A 21 -66.45 -62.21 49.67
C LEU A 21 -67.07 -60.90 50.24
N PHE A 22 -68.39 -61.00 50.50
CA PHE A 22 -69.04 -60.14 51.49
C PHE A 22 -68.76 -60.78 52.87
N VAL A 23 -67.71 -60.26 53.53
CA VAL A 23 -67.55 -60.44 54.96
C VAL A 23 -67.52 -59.02 55.58
N ALA A 24 -68.42 -58.85 56.53
CA ALA A 24 -68.65 -57.61 57.24
C ALA A 24 -67.40 -57.08 57.90
N CYS A 25 -66.81 -56.04 57.33
CA CYS A 25 -65.84 -55.18 58.01
C CYS A 25 -66.58 -54.04 58.70
N SER A 26 -66.24 -53.77 59.95
CA SER A 26 -66.82 -52.72 60.77
C SER A 26 -66.55 -51.36 60.12
N LYS A 27 -67.42 -50.38 60.31
CA LYS A 27 -67.31 -49.01 59.76
C LYS A 27 -65.97 -48.32 60.04
N LYS A 28 -65.17 -48.84 60.95
CA LYS A 28 -63.88 -48.39 61.34
C LYS A 28 -62.75 -48.91 60.44
N GLU A 29 -62.86 -50.16 60.02
CA GLU A 29 -61.93 -50.79 59.09
C GLU A 29 -62.11 -50.24 57.66
N TYR A 30 -63.34 -49.87 57.29
CA TYR A 30 -63.61 -49.26 55.99
C TYR A 30 -63.08 -47.85 55.87
N GLN A 31 -62.95 -47.12 56.99
CA GLN A 31 -62.27 -45.79 56.97
C GLN A 31 -60.74 -45.91 56.98
N ASP A 32 -60.20 -46.98 57.58
CA ASP A 32 -58.75 -47.22 57.56
C ASP A 32 -58.28 -47.84 56.23
N VAL A 33 -59.15 -48.62 55.54
CA VAL A 33 -58.84 -49.12 54.19
C VAL A 33 -58.94 -48.02 53.14
N LEU A 34 -59.76 -46.98 53.35
CA LEU A 34 -59.82 -45.82 52.48
C LEU A 34 -58.70 -44.77 52.76
N LYS A 35 -57.94 -45.00 53.87
CA LYS A 35 -56.76 -44.15 54.17
C LYS A 35 -55.48 -44.64 53.53
N THR A 36 -55.48 -45.82 52.94
CA THR A 36 -54.34 -46.39 52.27
C THR A 36 -54.48 -46.27 50.75
N VAL A 37 -53.51 -45.54 50.18
CA VAL A 37 -53.07 -45.64 48.80
C VAL A 37 -53.88 -44.81 47.79
N TYR A 38 -53.93 -43.54 47.99
CA TYR A 38 -53.87 -42.64 46.79
C TYR A 38 -52.43 -42.29 46.55
N GLU A 39 -51.76 -43.02 45.67
CA GLU A 39 -50.47 -42.67 45.19
C GLU A 39 -50.63 -41.64 44.04
N PRO A 40 -50.17 -40.38 44.20
CA PRO A 40 -50.25 -39.48 43.13
C PRO A 40 -49.40 -39.98 41.97
N LYS A 41 -49.87 -39.79 40.74
CA LYS A 41 -49.10 -40.09 39.53
C LYS A 41 -48.62 -38.81 38.88
N ALA A 42 -47.48 -38.90 38.32
CA ALA A 42 -46.87 -37.82 37.50
C ALA A 42 -46.29 -38.43 36.22
N GLU A 43 -46.77 -38.00 35.10
CA GLU A 43 -46.33 -38.50 33.79
C GLU A 43 -46.04 -37.31 32.87
N PRO A 44 -44.96 -37.32 32.01
CA PRO A 44 -44.83 -36.44 30.88
C PRO A 44 -45.72 -36.97 29.76
N THR A 45 -46.45 -36.11 29.05
CA THR A 45 -47.28 -36.58 27.97
C THR A 45 -46.66 -36.44 26.61
N GLU A 46 -46.48 -35.23 26.14
CA GLU A 46 -45.93 -34.96 24.82
C GLU A 46 -45.20 -33.60 24.82
N LEU A 47 -44.28 -33.43 23.90
CA LEU A 47 -43.74 -32.12 23.61
C LEU A 47 -44.84 -31.24 23.00
N TYR A 48 -45.15 -30.13 23.66
CA TYR A 48 -46.10 -29.13 23.16
C TYR A 48 -45.47 -28.16 22.16
N ASP A 49 -44.24 -27.78 22.42
CA ASP A 49 -43.36 -27.05 21.50
C ASP A 49 -41.93 -27.55 21.68
N GLU A 50 -40.95 -26.90 21.04
CA GLU A 50 -39.55 -27.35 21.03
C GLU A 50 -38.98 -27.62 22.44
N PHE A 51 -39.43 -26.89 23.48
CA PHE A 51 -38.83 -26.95 24.83
C PHE A 51 -39.87 -27.00 25.95
N THR A 52 -41.12 -27.21 25.59
CA THR A 52 -42.25 -27.25 26.54
C THR A 52 -42.89 -28.63 26.54
N VAL A 53 -43.00 -29.21 27.70
CA VAL A 53 -43.61 -30.50 27.92
C VAL A 53 -44.92 -30.31 28.67
N GLN A 54 -46.00 -30.99 28.26
CA GLN A 54 -47.21 -31.04 29.03
C GLN A 54 -47.03 -32.02 30.20
N LEU A 55 -47.37 -31.57 31.39
CA LEU A 55 -47.36 -32.39 32.60
C LEU A 55 -48.75 -33.01 32.83
N LYS A 56 -48.76 -34.21 33.43
CA LYS A 56 -49.98 -34.85 33.78
C LYS A 56 -49.89 -35.41 35.22
N GLY A 57 -50.35 -34.58 36.12
CA GLY A 57 -50.55 -34.99 37.54
C GLY A 57 -51.88 -35.71 37.75
N SER A 58 -51.96 -36.50 38.79
CA SER A 58 -53.20 -37.11 39.17
C SER A 58 -54.28 -36.09 39.46
N ALA A 59 -55.53 -36.39 39.10
CA ALA A 59 -56.69 -35.55 39.40
C ALA A 59 -56.89 -35.39 40.91
N LEU A 60 -57.21 -34.15 41.32
CA LEU A 60 -57.48 -33.82 42.73
C LEU A 60 -58.85 -34.23 43.15
N GLN A 61 -59.00 -34.79 44.35
CA GLN A 61 -60.28 -35.08 44.99
C GLN A 61 -60.81 -33.83 45.72
N LYS A 62 -62.05 -33.85 46.10
CA LYS A 62 -62.68 -32.72 46.80
C LYS A 62 -61.97 -32.45 48.12
N GLY A 63 -61.38 -31.24 48.23
CA GLY A 63 -60.63 -30.79 49.42
C GLY A 63 -59.13 -31.03 49.34
N GLU A 64 -58.62 -31.56 48.24
CA GLU A 64 -57.19 -31.65 47.98
C GLU A 64 -56.68 -30.45 47.23
N THR A 65 -55.36 -30.10 47.45
CA THR A 65 -54.59 -29.14 46.67
C THR A 65 -53.39 -29.88 46.10
N GLY A 66 -53.06 -29.56 44.87
CA GLY A 66 -51.87 -30.10 44.18
C GLY A 66 -50.91 -28.99 43.81
N THR A 67 -49.62 -29.27 43.80
CA THR A 67 -48.61 -28.31 43.37
C THR A 67 -47.45 -29.03 42.71
N TRP A 68 -47.10 -28.58 41.53
CA TRP A 68 -45.87 -28.93 40.83
C TRP A 68 -44.69 -28.14 41.39
N SER A 69 -43.55 -28.77 41.54
CA SER A 69 -42.29 -28.14 41.89
C SER A 69 -41.14 -28.80 41.14
N ILE A 70 -40.09 -28.02 40.86
CA ILE A 70 -38.84 -28.51 40.28
C ILE A 70 -37.96 -28.97 41.44
N THR A 71 -37.67 -30.26 41.53
CA THR A 71 -36.86 -30.82 42.63
C THR A 71 -35.43 -31.12 42.21
N LYS A 72 -35.17 -31.22 40.89
CA LYS A 72 -33.83 -31.37 40.33
C LYS A 72 -33.80 -30.77 38.92
N GLY A 73 -32.67 -30.16 38.54
CA GLY A 73 -32.40 -29.57 37.24
C GLY A 73 -31.92 -28.12 37.36
N THR A 74 -31.34 -27.60 36.31
CA THR A 74 -30.81 -26.22 36.24
C THR A 74 -31.96 -25.24 36.07
N VAL A 75 -32.22 -24.39 37.07
CA VAL A 75 -33.25 -23.33 36.98
C VAL A 75 -32.61 -22.06 36.53
N VAL A 76 -33.04 -21.55 35.39
CA VAL A 76 -32.62 -20.23 34.83
C VAL A 76 -33.86 -19.33 34.88
N GLU A 77 -33.78 -18.24 35.62
CA GLU A 77 -34.85 -17.26 35.77
C GLU A 77 -35.30 -16.77 34.37
N ASP A 78 -36.62 -16.63 34.19
CA ASP A 78 -37.29 -16.29 32.92
C ASP A 78 -37.36 -17.38 31.84
N TYR A 79 -36.58 -18.46 31.92
CA TYR A 79 -36.58 -19.53 30.92
C TYR A 79 -37.18 -20.85 31.44
N VAL A 80 -36.89 -21.18 32.69
CA VAL A 80 -37.39 -22.44 33.28
C VAL A 80 -38.58 -22.14 34.16
N LYS A 81 -39.76 -22.64 33.77
CA LYS A 81 -40.99 -22.35 34.51
C LYS A 81 -42.04 -23.45 34.34
N ILE A 82 -42.88 -23.55 35.34
CA ILE A 82 -44.16 -24.23 35.28
C ILE A 82 -45.24 -23.17 35.11
N ASP A 83 -46.07 -23.25 34.08
CA ASP A 83 -47.03 -22.18 33.74
C ASP A 83 -48.06 -21.94 34.84
N ASP A 84 -48.67 -23.01 35.33
CA ASP A 84 -49.54 -23.00 36.51
C ASP A 84 -49.13 -24.17 37.42
N PRO A 85 -48.39 -23.93 38.50
CA PRO A 85 -47.93 -24.98 39.37
C PRO A 85 -49.07 -25.71 40.10
N ASN A 86 -50.25 -25.15 40.16
CA ASN A 86 -51.40 -25.78 40.85
C ASN A 86 -52.30 -26.61 39.91
N ASN A 87 -52.09 -26.53 38.62
CA ASN A 87 -52.83 -27.30 37.62
C ASN A 87 -52.16 -28.66 37.39
N PRO A 88 -52.84 -29.81 37.61
CA PRO A 88 -52.25 -31.12 37.33
C PRO A 88 -51.80 -31.27 35.87
N ASN A 89 -52.48 -30.61 34.93
CA ASN A 89 -52.18 -30.63 33.48
C ASN A 89 -51.45 -29.38 33.03
N SER A 90 -50.49 -28.89 33.79
CA SER A 90 -49.69 -27.71 33.47
C SER A 90 -48.68 -27.98 32.37
N PHE A 91 -48.02 -26.91 31.94
CA PHE A 91 -46.89 -26.99 31.02
C PHE A 91 -45.59 -26.64 31.75
N PHE A 92 -44.55 -27.38 31.44
CA PHE A 92 -43.20 -27.14 31.93
C PHE A 92 -42.28 -26.79 30.77
N ARG A 93 -41.62 -25.68 30.89
CA ARG A 93 -40.56 -25.27 29.97
C ARG A 93 -39.20 -25.42 30.65
N GLY A 94 -38.26 -26.06 29.96
CA GLY A 94 -36.90 -26.26 30.46
C GLY A 94 -35.81 -25.77 29.48
N VAL A 95 -34.56 -25.79 29.92
CA VAL A 95 -33.40 -25.50 29.11
C VAL A 95 -33.12 -26.66 28.14
N PRO A 96 -32.89 -26.42 26.86
CA PRO A 96 -32.57 -27.46 25.89
C PRO A 96 -31.41 -28.36 26.33
N GLY A 97 -31.56 -29.67 26.15
CA GLY A 97 -30.59 -30.70 26.52
C GLY A 97 -30.46 -30.99 28.01
N GLU A 98 -31.25 -30.34 28.88
CA GLU A 98 -31.23 -30.58 30.32
C GLU A 98 -32.27 -31.61 30.73
N GLU A 99 -32.00 -32.29 31.87
CA GLU A 99 -32.89 -33.23 32.51
C GLU A 99 -33.38 -32.67 33.83
N TYR A 100 -34.69 -32.79 34.07
CA TYR A 100 -35.36 -32.26 35.24
C TYR A 100 -36.11 -33.36 35.96
N ILE A 101 -36.19 -33.25 37.29
CA ILE A 101 -37.13 -34.03 38.09
C ILE A 101 -38.17 -33.05 38.61
N LEU A 102 -39.42 -33.29 38.21
CA LEU A 102 -40.56 -32.52 38.67
C LEU A 102 -41.36 -33.35 39.67
N THR A 103 -41.85 -32.69 40.70
CA THR A 103 -42.60 -33.35 41.76
C THR A 103 -44.00 -32.76 41.81
N TRP A 104 -45.01 -33.66 41.68
CA TRP A 104 -46.40 -33.35 41.94
C TRP A 104 -46.70 -33.67 43.38
N THR A 105 -47.01 -32.66 44.17
CA THR A 105 -47.35 -32.80 45.59
C THR A 105 -48.85 -32.61 45.78
N VAL A 106 -49.52 -33.61 46.29
CA VAL A 106 -50.97 -33.56 46.65
C VAL A 106 -51.09 -33.47 48.16
N LYS A 107 -51.80 -32.47 48.66
CA LYS A 107 -52.07 -32.23 50.06
C LYS A 107 -53.56 -32.36 50.31
N GLY A 108 -53.99 -33.28 51.23
CA GLY A 108 -55.32 -33.42 51.72
C GLY A 108 -55.40 -33.26 53.26
N SER A 109 -56.53 -33.59 53.88
CA SER A 109 -56.76 -33.37 55.31
C SER A 109 -55.80 -34.20 56.21
N GLY A 110 -54.56 -33.66 56.35
CA GLY A 110 -53.54 -34.19 57.27
C GLY A 110 -52.39 -34.96 56.60
N ASN A 111 -52.45 -35.28 55.33
CA ASN A 111 -51.39 -36.00 54.63
C ASN A 111 -50.88 -35.21 53.39
N SER A 112 -49.62 -35.45 53.07
CA SER A 112 -48.98 -34.94 51.85
C SER A 112 -48.25 -36.07 51.13
N ASN A 113 -48.67 -36.37 49.89
CA ASN A 113 -48.09 -37.43 49.07
C ASN A 113 -47.44 -36.77 47.81
N THR A 114 -46.37 -37.37 47.33
CA THR A 114 -45.61 -36.84 46.17
C THR A 114 -45.44 -37.94 45.13
N ALA A 115 -45.46 -37.53 43.87
CA ALA A 115 -45.00 -38.32 42.72
C ALA A 115 -44.01 -37.54 41.92
N THR A 116 -43.00 -38.19 41.42
CA THR A 116 -41.95 -37.55 40.60
C THR A 116 -42.06 -38.03 39.16
N VAL A 117 -41.65 -37.16 38.27
CA VAL A 117 -41.47 -37.42 36.85
C VAL A 117 -40.16 -36.89 36.32
N ASP A 118 -39.46 -37.71 35.57
CA ASP A 118 -38.27 -37.32 34.86
C ASP A 118 -38.68 -36.71 33.53
N VAL A 119 -38.19 -35.50 33.29
CA VAL A 119 -38.45 -34.75 32.04
C VAL A 119 -37.12 -34.43 31.39
N LYS A 120 -36.94 -34.93 30.19
CA LYS A 120 -35.79 -34.61 29.35
C LYS A 120 -36.20 -33.61 28.26
N ILE A 121 -35.63 -32.43 28.29
CA ILE A 121 -35.86 -31.43 27.24
C ILE A 121 -34.95 -31.78 26.04
N PRO A 122 -35.48 -31.83 24.83
CA PRO A 122 -34.70 -32.08 23.65
C PRO A 122 -33.56 -31.08 23.52
N GLU A 123 -32.48 -31.50 22.88
CA GLU A 123 -31.39 -30.57 22.54
C GLU A 123 -31.88 -29.55 21.53
N LEU A 124 -31.37 -28.31 21.65
CA LEU A 124 -31.60 -27.29 20.64
C LEU A 124 -30.94 -27.72 19.32
N HIS A 125 -31.72 -27.79 18.27
CA HIS A 125 -31.25 -28.09 16.92
C HIS A 125 -31.57 -26.91 16.01
N ILE A 126 -30.53 -26.34 15.39
CA ILE A 126 -30.68 -25.31 14.37
C ILE A 126 -30.15 -25.84 13.05
N ASP A 127 -31.02 -25.87 12.06
CA ASP A 127 -30.62 -26.22 10.71
C ASP A 127 -30.04 -24.98 10.00
N ILE A 128 -28.76 -25.06 9.68
CA ILE A 128 -28.10 -24.08 8.82
C ILE A 128 -28.50 -24.41 7.38
N LYS A 129 -29.49 -23.68 6.87
CA LYS A 129 -29.92 -23.80 5.48
C LYS A 129 -28.87 -23.15 4.57
N GLU A 130 -28.50 -23.90 3.53
CA GLU A 130 -27.65 -23.41 2.45
C GLU A 130 -28.52 -23.31 1.19
N ASN A 131 -28.57 -22.11 0.63
CA ASN A 131 -29.38 -21.77 -0.53
C ASN A 131 -28.49 -21.11 -1.59
N THR A 132 -27.48 -21.84 -2.05
CA THR A 132 -26.50 -21.33 -3.02
C THR A 132 -27.11 -21.29 -4.42
N PRO A 133 -27.19 -20.11 -5.07
CA PRO A 133 -27.62 -20.02 -6.45
C PRO A 133 -26.69 -20.81 -7.36
N SER A 134 -27.24 -21.54 -8.31
CA SER A 134 -26.47 -22.38 -9.25
C SER A 134 -25.50 -21.62 -10.15
N SER A 135 -25.65 -20.28 -10.24
CA SER A 135 -24.84 -19.39 -11.08
C SER A 135 -23.54 -18.92 -10.42
N PHE A 136 -23.43 -18.97 -9.07
CA PHE A 136 -22.26 -18.46 -8.35
C PHE A 136 -21.68 -19.57 -7.46
N LYS A 137 -20.57 -20.14 -7.89
CA LYS A 137 -19.97 -21.28 -7.18
C LYS A 137 -19.14 -20.92 -5.97
N THR A 138 -18.79 -19.66 -5.82
CA THR A 138 -18.00 -19.15 -4.68
C THR A 138 -18.81 -18.34 -3.69
N ILE A 139 -20.06 -18.02 -4.03
CA ILE A 139 -20.99 -17.30 -3.17
C ILE A 139 -21.95 -18.31 -2.54
N LEU A 140 -21.89 -18.42 -1.23
CA LEU A 140 -22.73 -19.34 -0.45
C LEU A 140 -23.70 -18.52 0.39
N HIS A 141 -24.99 -18.88 0.33
CA HIS A 141 -26.04 -18.25 1.12
C HIS A 141 -26.42 -19.15 2.28
N PHE A 142 -26.43 -18.59 3.50
CA PHE A 142 -26.81 -19.29 4.71
C PHE A 142 -27.98 -18.57 5.39
N ALA A 143 -28.85 -19.35 5.96
CA ALA A 143 -29.98 -18.85 6.73
C ALA A 143 -30.23 -19.72 7.96
N VAL A 144 -30.63 -19.06 9.05
CA VAL A 144 -31.20 -19.68 10.24
C VAL A 144 -32.57 -19.07 10.53
N ASP A 145 -33.39 -19.73 11.33
CA ASP A 145 -34.68 -19.16 11.75
C ASP A 145 -34.44 -17.81 12.48
N PRO A 146 -35.08 -16.70 12.02
CA PRO A 146 -34.88 -15.36 12.59
C PRO A 146 -35.23 -15.19 14.07
N LYS A 147 -35.95 -16.16 14.66
CA LYS A 147 -36.25 -16.18 16.11
C LYS A 147 -34.98 -16.39 16.96
N TYR A 148 -33.96 -17.04 16.39
CA TYR A 148 -32.68 -17.25 17.05
C TYR A 148 -31.72 -16.09 16.78
N LYS A 149 -31.22 -15.52 17.86
CA LYS A 149 -30.22 -14.42 17.77
C LYS A 149 -28.86 -14.97 18.10
N GLY A 150 -27.93 -14.90 17.16
CA GLY A 150 -26.57 -15.42 17.30
C GLY A 150 -25.59 -14.74 16.37
N LYS A 151 -24.42 -15.36 16.23
CA LYS A 151 -23.32 -14.84 15.39
C LYS A 151 -22.75 -15.93 14.51
N TRP A 152 -22.47 -15.57 13.27
CA TRP A 152 -21.74 -16.40 12.33
C TRP A 152 -20.22 -16.29 12.54
N SER A 153 -19.52 -17.38 12.37
CA SER A 153 -18.05 -17.44 12.33
C SER A 153 -17.58 -18.53 11.37
N PHE A 154 -16.33 -18.42 10.95
CA PHE A 154 -15.72 -19.28 9.95
C PHE A 154 -14.34 -19.72 10.42
N ASP A 155 -13.93 -20.93 10.08
CA ASP A 155 -12.63 -21.51 10.47
C ASP A 155 -11.45 -20.98 9.63
N LYS A 156 -11.73 -20.31 8.52
CA LYS A 156 -10.72 -19.79 7.59
C LYS A 156 -11.06 -18.37 7.15
N ALA A 157 -10.03 -17.67 6.67
CA ALA A 157 -10.19 -16.39 6.00
C ALA A 157 -11.13 -16.51 4.79
N TYR A 158 -11.95 -15.51 4.59
CA TYR A 158 -12.92 -15.40 3.50
C TYR A 158 -12.84 -14.00 2.89
N GLY A 159 -13.42 -13.82 1.72
CA GLY A 159 -13.46 -12.55 1.04
C GLY A 159 -14.24 -11.50 1.81
N HIS A 160 -15.57 -11.63 1.84
CA HIS A 160 -16.38 -10.81 2.72
C HIS A 160 -17.75 -11.43 3.01
N LEU A 161 -18.47 -10.82 3.96
CA LEU A 161 -19.83 -11.19 4.32
C LEU A 161 -20.79 -10.06 3.94
N HIS A 162 -21.89 -10.43 3.29
CA HIS A 162 -23.02 -9.55 3.09
C HIS A 162 -24.22 -10.01 3.94
N SER A 163 -24.99 -9.03 4.41
CA SER A 163 -26.33 -9.28 4.90
C SER A 163 -27.32 -9.22 3.74
N THR A 164 -28.09 -10.27 3.56
CA THR A 164 -29.22 -10.25 2.60
C THR A 164 -30.43 -9.49 3.14
N TYR A 165 -30.38 -9.02 4.39
CA TYR A 165 -31.45 -8.28 5.04
C TYR A 165 -31.21 -6.77 4.93
N HIS A 166 -32.17 -6.06 4.34
CA HIS A 166 -32.12 -4.59 4.15
C HIS A 166 -32.52 -3.78 5.40
N ASP A 167 -32.37 -4.32 6.59
CA ASP A 167 -32.61 -3.59 7.84
C ASP A 167 -31.42 -2.70 8.20
N GLY A 168 -31.28 -1.59 7.51
CA GLY A 168 -30.38 -0.48 7.81
C GLY A 168 -29.34 -0.67 8.92
N TRP A 169 -28.17 -0.24 8.70
CA TRP A 169 -26.95 0.04 9.51
C TRP A 169 -26.89 -0.29 11.03
N ALA A 170 -27.84 -1.06 11.60
CA ALA A 170 -28.03 -1.20 13.05
C ALA A 170 -27.38 -2.45 13.67
N ARG A 171 -26.89 -3.42 12.87
CA ARG A 171 -26.25 -4.64 13.40
C ARG A 171 -25.02 -5.03 12.61
N PRO A 172 -23.99 -5.60 13.26
CA PRO A 172 -22.90 -6.28 12.55
C PRO A 172 -23.45 -7.35 11.61
N VAL A 173 -22.86 -7.50 10.43
CA VAL A 173 -23.31 -8.46 9.39
C VAL A 173 -23.38 -9.88 9.93
N GLU A 174 -22.46 -10.26 10.82
CA GLU A 174 -22.38 -11.57 11.45
C GLU A 174 -23.56 -11.89 12.37
N GLU A 175 -24.34 -10.90 12.78
CA GLU A 175 -25.51 -11.05 13.67
C GLU A 175 -26.83 -11.19 12.88
N ASN A 176 -26.79 -11.13 11.56
CA ASN A 176 -27.99 -11.31 10.74
C ASN A 176 -28.37 -12.79 10.61
N PRO A 177 -29.67 -13.12 10.60
CA PRO A 177 -30.11 -14.51 10.43
C PRO A 177 -29.80 -15.08 9.04
N THR A 178 -29.62 -14.23 8.06
CA THR A 178 -29.23 -14.59 6.70
C THR A 178 -27.97 -13.85 6.30
N ILE A 179 -27.00 -14.58 5.79
CA ILE A 179 -25.74 -14.02 5.31
C ILE A 179 -25.36 -14.61 3.96
N GLU A 180 -24.57 -13.85 3.24
CA GLU A 180 -23.91 -14.24 2.02
C GLU A 180 -22.41 -14.27 2.25
N LEU A 181 -21.80 -15.43 2.11
CA LEU A 181 -20.36 -15.64 2.24
C LEU A 181 -19.73 -15.65 0.85
N HIS A 182 -18.87 -14.68 0.59
CA HIS A 182 -17.95 -14.71 -0.54
C HIS A 182 -16.69 -15.46 -0.13
N GLY A 183 -16.66 -16.73 -0.46
CA GLY A 183 -15.57 -17.64 -0.11
C GLY A 183 -14.47 -17.65 -1.18
N TYR A 184 -13.32 -18.19 -0.82
CA TYR A 184 -12.27 -18.48 -1.79
C TYR A 184 -12.63 -19.70 -2.64
N SER A 185 -12.19 -19.69 -3.90
CA SER A 185 -12.44 -20.78 -4.86
C SER A 185 -11.93 -22.12 -4.33
N ASN A 186 -12.70 -23.19 -4.57
CA ASN A 186 -12.37 -24.56 -4.16
C ASN A 186 -11.96 -24.72 -2.69
N THR A 187 -12.52 -23.90 -1.81
CA THR A 187 -12.14 -23.87 -0.40
C THR A 187 -13.24 -24.49 0.46
N SER A 188 -12.85 -25.41 1.34
CA SER A 188 -13.75 -26.00 2.35
C SER A 188 -13.80 -25.09 3.57
N TYR A 189 -15.00 -24.67 3.96
CA TYR A 189 -15.27 -23.89 5.16
C TYR A 189 -16.04 -24.69 6.19
N GLN A 190 -15.72 -24.47 7.45
CA GLN A 190 -16.59 -24.85 8.57
C GLN A 190 -17.33 -23.59 9.01
N VAL A 191 -18.60 -23.51 8.66
CA VAL A 191 -19.49 -22.41 9.03
C VAL A 191 -20.07 -22.71 10.39
N THR A 192 -19.95 -21.79 11.34
CA THR A 192 -20.44 -21.95 12.71
C THR A 192 -21.39 -20.82 13.04
N TYR A 193 -22.57 -21.18 13.55
CA TYR A 193 -23.51 -20.25 14.14
C TYR A 193 -23.51 -20.44 15.64
N THR A 194 -23.15 -19.39 16.39
CA THR A 194 -23.09 -19.43 17.86
C THR A 194 -24.16 -18.53 18.43
N MET A 195 -24.95 -19.05 19.38
CA MET A 195 -25.95 -18.27 20.08
C MET A 195 -25.98 -18.61 21.57
N THR A 196 -26.51 -17.69 22.36
CA THR A 196 -26.79 -17.91 23.77
C THR A 196 -28.29 -18.02 23.96
N TYR A 197 -28.73 -19.10 24.55
CA TYR A 197 -30.14 -19.34 24.90
C TYR A 197 -30.21 -19.86 26.32
N ALA A 198 -31.10 -19.28 27.13
CA ALA A 198 -31.26 -19.65 28.54
C ALA A 198 -29.93 -19.68 29.33
N GLY A 199 -29.01 -18.71 29.06
CA GLY A 199 -27.70 -18.61 29.70
C GLY A 199 -26.65 -19.62 29.24
N LYS A 200 -26.97 -20.49 28.29
CA LYS A 200 -26.12 -21.54 27.75
C LYS A 200 -25.69 -21.19 26.31
N ASN A 201 -24.42 -21.44 25.97
CA ASN A 201 -23.92 -21.23 24.64
C ASN A 201 -24.07 -22.49 23.79
N TYR A 202 -24.65 -22.32 22.60
CA TYR A 202 -24.86 -23.39 21.61
C TYR A 202 -24.09 -23.06 20.36
N GLN A 203 -23.49 -24.07 19.74
CA GLN A 203 -22.74 -23.93 18.49
C GLN A 203 -23.25 -24.98 17.49
N PHE A 204 -23.59 -24.49 16.30
CA PHE A 204 -24.05 -25.34 15.19
C PHE A 204 -23.07 -25.15 14.05
N THR A 205 -22.55 -26.23 13.51
CA THR A 205 -21.52 -26.20 12.48
C THR A 205 -21.98 -26.95 11.24
N LYS A 206 -21.62 -26.39 10.08
CA LYS A 206 -21.83 -27.02 8.79
C LYS A 206 -20.55 -26.92 7.95
N LYS A 207 -20.13 -28.04 7.38
CA LYS A 207 -19.05 -28.04 6.37
C LYS A 207 -19.63 -27.74 5.00
N VAL A 208 -19.03 -26.82 4.29
CA VAL A 208 -19.42 -26.41 2.95
C VAL A 208 -18.20 -26.29 2.05
N GLN A 209 -18.39 -26.41 0.76
CA GLN A 209 -17.34 -26.33 -0.24
C GLN A 209 -17.73 -25.31 -1.28
N THR A 210 -16.90 -24.27 -1.45
CA THR A 210 -17.04 -23.35 -2.57
C THR A 210 -16.62 -24.01 -3.87
N GLY A 211 -17.27 -23.64 -4.95
CA GLY A 211 -16.86 -24.02 -6.31
C GLY A 211 -15.68 -23.18 -6.81
N GLU A 212 -15.38 -23.34 -8.07
CA GLU A 212 -14.34 -22.56 -8.75
C GLU A 212 -14.96 -21.33 -9.42
N TYR A 213 -14.35 -20.14 -9.21
CA TYR A 213 -14.73 -18.93 -9.94
C TYR A 213 -14.53 -19.14 -11.43
N GLN A 214 -15.51 -18.73 -12.22
CA GLN A 214 -15.32 -18.50 -13.66
C GLN A 214 -14.86 -17.06 -13.89
N GLU A 215 -14.05 -16.82 -14.90
CA GLU A 215 -13.51 -15.47 -15.18
C GLU A 215 -14.63 -14.44 -15.42
N ASP A 216 -15.73 -14.84 -16.09
CA ASP A 216 -16.90 -13.98 -16.32
C ASP A 216 -17.63 -13.63 -15.01
N GLU A 217 -17.78 -14.59 -14.11
CA GLU A 217 -18.35 -14.39 -12.77
C GLU A 217 -17.54 -13.37 -11.99
N ALA A 218 -16.21 -13.52 -12.00
CA ALA A 218 -15.28 -12.64 -11.35
C ALA A 218 -15.29 -11.21 -11.95
N LEU A 219 -15.35 -11.08 -13.27
CA LEU A 219 -15.47 -9.78 -13.92
C LEU A 219 -16.77 -9.06 -13.56
N ASN A 220 -17.88 -9.79 -13.45
CA ASN A 220 -19.16 -9.22 -13.05
C ASN A 220 -19.14 -8.75 -11.59
N GLU A 221 -18.57 -9.53 -10.67
CA GLU A 221 -18.40 -9.15 -9.28
C GLU A 221 -17.52 -7.91 -9.13
N LEU A 222 -16.42 -7.85 -9.87
CA LEU A 222 -15.54 -6.69 -9.92
C LEU A 222 -16.16 -5.52 -10.70
N GLN A 223 -17.36 -5.68 -11.28
CA GLN A 223 -18.03 -4.71 -12.17
C GLN A 223 -17.10 -4.23 -13.31
N MET A 224 -16.31 -5.13 -13.82
CA MET A 224 -15.41 -4.91 -14.95
C MET A 224 -16.07 -5.43 -16.22
N GLY A 225 -16.41 -4.54 -17.15
CA GLY A 225 -16.73 -4.96 -18.50
C GLY A 225 -15.46 -5.44 -19.24
N ARG A 226 -15.59 -6.34 -20.21
CA ARG A 226 -14.46 -6.83 -21.05
C ARG A 226 -13.78 -5.73 -21.89
N GLY A 227 -14.34 -4.51 -21.95
CA GLY A 227 -13.82 -3.42 -22.77
C GLY A 227 -12.71 -2.61 -22.08
N GLY A 228 -11.50 -2.61 -22.62
CA GLY A 228 -10.43 -1.64 -22.33
C GLY A 228 -9.67 -1.78 -21.00
N ARG A 229 -10.12 -2.65 -20.09
CA ARG A 229 -9.49 -2.87 -18.77
C ARG A 229 -8.94 -4.28 -18.57
N VAL A 230 -9.22 -5.17 -19.52
CA VAL A 230 -8.91 -6.58 -19.47
C VAL A 230 -8.30 -6.98 -20.82
N VAL A 231 -7.21 -7.75 -20.76
CA VAL A 231 -6.59 -8.35 -21.96
C VAL A 231 -6.68 -9.86 -21.85
N GLU A 232 -7.10 -10.49 -22.95
CA GLU A 232 -7.21 -11.94 -23.07
C GLU A 232 -6.08 -12.50 -23.95
N ASP A 233 -5.69 -13.73 -23.71
CA ASP A 233 -4.81 -14.47 -24.61
C ASP A 233 -5.62 -15.09 -25.78
N LYS A 234 -4.93 -15.82 -26.65
CA LYS A 234 -5.53 -16.48 -27.82
C LYS A 234 -6.58 -17.55 -27.46
N ASP A 235 -6.56 -18.06 -26.25
CA ASP A 235 -7.46 -19.09 -25.74
C ASP A 235 -8.63 -18.48 -24.93
N GLY A 236 -8.69 -17.14 -24.83
CA GLY A 236 -9.74 -16.37 -24.14
C GLY A 236 -9.52 -16.22 -22.65
N HIS A 237 -8.34 -16.60 -22.12
CA HIS A 237 -8.01 -16.43 -20.72
C HIS A 237 -7.55 -15.01 -20.40
N ILE A 238 -7.95 -14.48 -19.27
CA ILE A 238 -7.56 -13.14 -18.83
C ILE A 238 -6.12 -13.16 -18.33
N ILE A 239 -5.26 -12.41 -19.02
CA ILE A 239 -3.83 -12.30 -18.72
C ILE A 239 -3.42 -10.92 -18.20
N GLU A 240 -4.24 -9.89 -18.40
CA GLU A 240 -3.99 -8.54 -17.87
C GLU A 240 -5.29 -7.93 -17.32
N ILE A 241 -5.19 -7.33 -16.14
CA ILE A 241 -6.25 -6.52 -15.53
C ILE A 241 -5.66 -5.16 -15.16
N ASN A 242 -6.29 -4.07 -15.67
CA ASN A 242 -5.91 -2.70 -15.39
C ASN A 242 -7.08 -1.92 -14.79
N MET A 243 -6.93 -1.55 -13.50
CA MET A 243 -7.93 -0.82 -12.72
C MET A 243 -7.47 0.61 -12.33
N GLN A 244 -6.43 1.12 -12.94
CA GLN A 244 -5.83 2.41 -12.58
C GLN A 244 -6.79 3.60 -12.72
N ALA A 245 -7.67 3.58 -13.71
CA ALA A 245 -8.59 4.69 -14.02
C ALA A 245 -10.03 4.47 -13.54
N SER A 246 -10.32 3.39 -12.83
CA SER A 246 -11.68 3.07 -12.42
C SER A 246 -12.00 3.65 -11.05
N GLY A 247 -13.12 4.38 -10.94
CA GLY A 247 -13.70 4.74 -9.64
C GLY A 247 -14.07 3.53 -8.76
N ILE A 248 -13.80 2.32 -9.22
CA ILE A 248 -14.04 1.02 -8.60
C ILE A 248 -12.85 0.60 -7.71
N ALA A 249 -11.72 1.29 -7.81
CA ALA A 249 -10.53 0.98 -7.02
C ALA A 249 -10.78 1.04 -5.49
N HIS A 250 -11.78 1.80 -5.02
CA HIS A 250 -12.21 1.76 -3.62
C HIS A 250 -12.77 0.39 -3.19
N ARG A 251 -13.21 -0.47 -4.11
CA ARG A 251 -13.69 -1.84 -3.80
C ARG A 251 -12.57 -2.80 -3.43
N PHE A 252 -11.32 -2.49 -3.78
CA PHE A 252 -10.15 -3.25 -3.28
C PHE A 252 -9.87 -3.02 -1.80
N ASN A 253 -10.54 -2.04 -1.17
CA ASN A 253 -10.61 -1.93 0.29
C ASN A 253 -11.58 -2.93 0.89
N ASP A 254 -12.40 -3.54 0.05
CA ASP A 254 -13.36 -4.56 0.44
C ASP A 254 -12.70 -5.94 0.28
N PRO A 255 -12.44 -6.67 1.38
CA PRO A 255 -11.88 -8.02 1.31
C PRO A 255 -12.64 -8.97 0.38
N GLY A 256 -13.90 -8.67 0.08
CA GLY A 256 -14.76 -9.44 -0.83
C GLY A 256 -14.31 -9.45 -2.28
N SER A 257 -13.65 -8.38 -2.73
CA SER A 257 -13.16 -8.31 -4.13
C SER A 257 -11.97 -9.22 -4.41
N PHE A 258 -11.24 -9.67 -3.38
CA PHE A 258 -10.08 -10.54 -3.56
C PHE A 258 -10.40 -11.97 -3.95
N PRO A 259 -11.46 -12.62 -3.46
CA PRO A 259 -11.81 -13.97 -3.93
C PRO A 259 -12.07 -14.04 -5.42
N ALA A 260 -12.73 -13.04 -5.98
CA ALA A 260 -13.02 -12.94 -7.41
C ALA A 260 -11.73 -12.92 -8.26
N LEU A 261 -10.69 -12.27 -7.77
CA LEU A 261 -9.40 -12.23 -8.47
C LEU A 261 -8.76 -13.63 -8.61
N LYS A 262 -9.08 -14.61 -7.77
CA LYS A 262 -8.57 -16.00 -7.89
C LYS A 262 -9.00 -16.72 -9.17
N ALA A 263 -10.05 -16.26 -9.83
CA ALA A 263 -10.49 -16.84 -11.09
C ALA A 263 -9.43 -16.71 -12.19
N PHE A 264 -8.63 -15.65 -12.12
CA PHE A 264 -7.69 -15.28 -13.18
C PHE A 264 -6.36 -16.03 -13.05
N LYS A 265 -6.37 -17.34 -13.27
CA LYS A 265 -5.22 -18.23 -13.09
C LYS A 265 -4.04 -17.92 -14.01
N TYR A 266 -4.33 -17.31 -15.14
CA TYR A 266 -3.34 -16.99 -16.18
C TYR A 266 -2.83 -15.56 -16.10
N LEU A 267 -3.22 -14.83 -15.05
CA LEU A 267 -2.88 -13.42 -14.89
C LEU A 267 -1.38 -13.21 -14.83
N ARG A 268 -0.88 -12.41 -15.76
CA ARG A 268 0.54 -12.01 -15.85
C ARG A 268 0.76 -10.56 -15.46
N LYS A 269 -0.28 -9.72 -15.60
CA LYS A 269 -0.20 -8.30 -15.29
C LYS A 269 -1.41 -7.83 -14.51
N LEU A 270 -1.14 -7.18 -13.38
CA LEU A 270 -2.16 -6.61 -12.52
C LEU A 270 -1.79 -5.18 -12.16
N ILE A 271 -2.65 -4.23 -12.52
CA ILE A 271 -2.51 -2.81 -12.17
C ILE A 271 -3.71 -2.40 -11.33
N LEU A 272 -3.44 -2.03 -10.09
CA LEU A 272 -4.43 -1.54 -9.13
C LEU A 272 -4.10 -0.10 -8.77
N GLY A 273 -4.96 0.84 -9.14
CA GLY A 273 -4.79 2.25 -8.83
C GLY A 273 -5.91 2.79 -7.93
N GLY A 274 -5.56 3.71 -7.02
CA GLY A 274 -6.54 4.39 -6.17
C GLY A 274 -7.12 3.53 -5.04
N SER A 275 -6.48 2.42 -4.70
CA SER A 275 -6.87 1.55 -3.59
C SER A 275 -6.16 1.96 -2.31
N SER A 276 -6.90 2.26 -1.24
CA SER A 276 -6.31 2.47 0.10
C SER A 276 -5.98 1.13 0.77
N LEU A 277 -5.24 0.26 0.09
CA LEU A 277 -4.80 -1.01 0.67
C LEU A 277 -3.93 -0.75 1.90
N LYS A 278 -4.28 -1.36 3.03
CA LYS A 278 -3.44 -1.31 4.24
C LYS A 278 -2.31 -2.33 4.18
N ASP A 279 -2.56 -3.47 3.52
CA ASP A 279 -1.63 -4.57 3.38
C ASP A 279 -1.66 -5.11 1.95
N VAL A 280 -0.53 -5.65 1.49
CA VAL A 280 -0.53 -6.45 0.26
C VAL A 280 -1.18 -7.80 0.57
N PRO A 281 -2.27 -8.16 -0.13
CA PRO A 281 -2.98 -9.40 0.17
C PRO A 281 -2.12 -10.65 0.00
N THR A 282 -2.20 -11.57 0.95
CA THR A 282 -1.47 -12.87 0.89
C THR A 282 -1.85 -13.69 -0.32
N ILE A 283 -3.07 -13.50 -0.85
CA ILE A 283 -3.55 -14.16 -2.08
C ILE A 283 -2.58 -13.98 -3.26
N PHE A 284 -1.84 -12.88 -3.33
CA PHE A 284 -0.91 -12.68 -4.44
C PHE A 284 0.17 -13.76 -4.45
N GLY A 285 0.83 -14.00 -3.32
CA GLY A 285 1.86 -15.03 -3.21
C GLY A 285 1.33 -16.46 -3.20
N ASP A 286 0.02 -16.66 -2.95
CA ASP A 286 -0.59 -17.98 -2.91
C ASP A 286 -1.14 -18.43 -4.27
N HIS A 287 -1.59 -17.48 -5.12
CA HIS A 287 -2.35 -17.82 -6.34
C HIS A 287 -1.79 -17.25 -7.65
N TYR A 288 -1.11 -16.09 -7.62
CA TYR A 288 -0.67 -15.43 -8.86
C TYR A 288 0.76 -15.76 -9.25
N LEU A 289 1.14 -17.04 -9.15
CA LEU A 289 2.51 -17.50 -9.40
C LEU A 289 2.99 -17.29 -10.86
N ALA A 290 2.07 -16.92 -11.76
CA ALA A 290 2.39 -16.56 -13.15
C ALA A 290 2.59 -15.04 -13.33
N LEU A 291 2.37 -14.23 -12.29
CA LEU A 291 2.41 -12.78 -12.38
C LEU A 291 3.82 -12.29 -12.75
N GLU A 292 3.87 -11.47 -13.79
CA GLU A 292 5.10 -10.85 -14.30
C GLU A 292 5.17 -9.36 -13.97
N GLU A 293 4.02 -8.67 -13.91
CA GLU A 293 3.93 -7.24 -13.58
C GLU A 293 2.86 -7.00 -12.51
N LEU A 294 3.23 -6.29 -11.45
CA LEU A 294 2.33 -5.84 -10.41
C LEU A 294 2.54 -4.35 -10.14
N SER A 295 1.48 -3.56 -10.30
CA SER A 295 1.47 -2.15 -9.94
C SER A 295 0.38 -1.88 -8.92
N LEU A 296 0.77 -1.32 -7.78
CA LEU A 296 -0.08 -0.92 -6.66
C LEU A 296 0.06 0.57 -6.47
N ASP A 297 -0.71 1.36 -7.24
CA ASP A 297 -0.64 2.81 -7.21
C ASP A 297 -1.68 3.42 -6.28
N ARG A 298 -1.31 4.47 -5.56
CA ARG A 298 -2.16 5.18 -4.60
C ARG A 298 -2.72 4.26 -3.51
N VAL A 299 -1.86 3.39 -2.98
CA VAL A 299 -2.18 2.52 -1.84
C VAL A 299 -2.14 3.28 -0.51
N GLY A 300 -2.61 2.65 0.57
CA GLY A 300 -2.61 3.24 1.92
C GLY A 300 -1.21 3.50 2.48
N TYR A 301 -1.14 4.22 3.61
CA TYR A 301 0.12 4.74 4.17
C TYR A 301 0.97 3.69 4.89
N TYR A 302 0.38 2.62 5.43
CA TYR A 302 1.02 1.68 6.35
C TYR A 302 0.95 0.26 5.79
N LEU A 303 1.38 0.11 4.54
CA LEU A 303 1.29 -1.15 3.83
C LEU A 303 2.34 -2.14 4.32
N THR A 304 1.91 -3.35 4.69
CA THR A 304 2.79 -4.49 4.94
C THR A 304 2.87 -5.40 3.72
N ILE A 305 4.05 -5.98 3.48
CA ILE A 305 4.25 -6.97 2.42
C ILE A 305 4.42 -8.33 3.08
N PRO A 306 3.53 -9.31 2.82
CA PRO A 306 3.54 -10.60 3.49
C PRO A 306 4.69 -11.51 3.02
N ASP A 307 5.07 -12.47 3.87
CA ASP A 307 6.16 -13.40 3.58
C ASP A 307 5.97 -14.21 2.30
N ASN A 308 4.73 -14.60 1.97
CA ASN A 308 4.43 -15.37 0.76
C ASN A 308 4.57 -14.55 -0.54
N PHE A 309 4.75 -13.23 -0.46
CA PHE A 309 5.04 -12.39 -1.63
C PHE A 309 6.28 -12.88 -2.39
N GLY A 310 7.25 -13.45 -1.67
CA GLY A 310 8.44 -14.06 -2.27
C GLY A 310 8.18 -15.28 -3.17
N ASN A 311 6.96 -15.81 -3.21
CA ASN A 311 6.57 -16.89 -4.11
C ASN A 311 6.33 -16.41 -5.55
N LEU A 312 6.21 -15.08 -5.77
CA LEU A 312 6.03 -14.48 -7.10
C LEU A 312 7.33 -14.54 -7.92
N THR A 313 7.90 -15.72 -8.08
CA THR A 313 9.24 -15.90 -8.68
C THR A 313 9.34 -15.50 -10.15
N LYS A 314 8.19 -15.33 -10.86
CA LYS A 314 8.12 -14.84 -12.23
C LYS A 314 7.98 -13.32 -12.32
N LEU A 315 7.81 -12.63 -11.19
CA LEU A 315 7.60 -11.18 -11.16
C LEU A 315 8.84 -10.47 -11.69
N LYS A 316 8.64 -9.69 -12.76
CA LYS A 316 9.67 -8.89 -13.44
C LYS A 316 9.59 -7.41 -13.05
N SER A 317 8.39 -6.92 -12.76
CA SER A 317 8.15 -5.52 -12.43
C SER A 317 7.22 -5.39 -11.22
N PHE A 318 7.69 -4.66 -10.22
CA PHE A 318 6.89 -4.30 -9.05
C PHE A 318 6.94 -2.80 -8.82
N HIS A 319 5.77 -2.16 -8.91
CA HIS A 319 5.57 -0.75 -8.63
C HIS A 319 4.67 -0.60 -7.42
N LEU A 320 5.11 0.22 -6.47
CA LEU A 320 4.36 0.52 -5.26
C LEU A 320 4.46 2.02 -4.98
N THR A 321 3.33 2.73 -5.07
CA THR A 321 3.26 4.15 -4.78
C THR A 321 2.10 4.45 -3.83
N PRO A 322 2.27 5.25 -2.78
CA PRO A 322 1.19 5.60 -1.87
C PRO A 322 0.32 6.72 -2.43
N MET A 323 -0.84 6.93 -1.82
CA MET A 323 -1.77 8.02 -2.18
C MET A 323 -1.21 9.42 -1.88
N ARG A 324 -0.39 9.53 -0.85
CA ARG A 324 0.36 10.74 -0.44
C ARG A 324 1.69 10.30 0.12
N THR A 325 2.63 11.22 0.24
CA THR A 325 3.88 10.97 0.98
C THR A 325 3.55 10.69 2.45
N PRO A 326 4.00 9.56 3.01
CA PRO A 326 3.85 9.30 4.43
C PRO A 326 4.67 10.30 5.25
N ASP A 327 4.28 10.47 6.52
CA ASP A 327 5.07 11.26 7.46
C ASP A 327 6.49 10.68 7.59
N LEU A 328 7.47 11.57 7.79
CA LEU A 328 8.87 11.16 8.00
C LEU A 328 8.93 10.22 9.21
N GLY A 329 9.50 9.02 9.00
CA GLY A 329 9.68 8.01 10.05
C GLY A 329 8.89 6.72 9.87
N TYR A 330 8.05 6.62 8.85
CA TYR A 330 7.42 5.34 8.50
C TYR A 330 8.39 4.46 7.69
N THR A 331 8.53 3.20 8.09
CA THR A 331 9.41 2.21 7.44
C THR A 331 8.59 1.03 6.92
N VAL A 332 8.74 0.72 5.64
CA VAL A 332 8.24 -0.52 5.02
C VAL A 332 9.34 -1.57 5.13
N VAL A 333 9.15 -2.55 6.00
CA VAL A 333 10.09 -3.68 6.15
C VAL A 333 9.73 -4.76 5.14
N LEU A 334 10.64 -5.08 4.23
CA LEU A 334 10.44 -6.17 3.28
C LEU A 334 10.69 -7.53 3.93
N PRO A 335 9.86 -8.56 3.63
CA PRO A 335 10.06 -9.89 4.16
C PRO A 335 11.36 -10.51 3.63
N LYS A 336 11.99 -11.39 4.40
CA LYS A 336 13.23 -12.10 3.98
C LYS A 336 13.04 -12.91 2.69
N THR A 337 11.83 -13.34 2.41
CA THR A 337 11.44 -14.05 1.20
C THR A 337 11.43 -13.16 -0.05
N PHE A 338 11.40 -11.82 0.11
CA PHE A 338 11.48 -10.87 -1.01
C PHE A 338 12.72 -11.12 -1.88
N GLY A 339 13.81 -11.56 -1.26
CA GLY A 339 15.03 -11.97 -1.98
C GLY A 339 14.86 -13.18 -2.92
N ASN A 340 13.71 -13.87 -2.91
CA ASN A 340 13.40 -14.97 -3.82
C ASN A 340 12.88 -14.50 -5.20
N LEU A 341 12.58 -13.21 -5.35
CA LEU A 341 12.08 -12.62 -6.61
C LEU A 341 13.21 -12.52 -7.65
N LYS A 342 13.75 -13.69 -8.05
CA LYS A 342 14.92 -13.76 -8.93
C LYS A 342 14.68 -13.24 -10.35
N SER A 343 13.43 -13.14 -10.78
CA SER A 343 13.06 -12.59 -12.09
C SER A 343 12.91 -11.07 -12.07
N LEU A 344 12.96 -10.44 -10.89
CA LEU A 344 12.65 -9.01 -10.74
C LEU A 344 13.70 -8.16 -11.45
N GLU A 345 13.23 -7.37 -12.42
CA GLU A 345 14.02 -6.45 -13.23
C GLU A 345 13.78 -4.99 -12.87
N THR A 346 12.55 -4.66 -12.44
CA THR A 346 12.15 -3.30 -12.08
C THR A 346 11.49 -3.27 -10.71
N LEU A 347 12.04 -2.45 -9.81
CA LEU A 347 11.48 -2.20 -8.49
C LEU A 347 11.34 -0.68 -8.28
N ILE A 348 10.10 -0.21 -8.19
CA ILE A 348 9.78 1.20 -7.94
C ILE A 348 8.93 1.29 -6.68
N MET A 349 9.50 1.92 -5.65
CA MET A 349 8.87 2.12 -4.35
C MET A 349 8.99 3.59 -3.93
N ARG A 350 8.45 4.50 -4.78
CA ARG A 350 8.49 5.95 -4.55
C ARG A 350 7.53 6.35 -3.45
N TYR A 351 8.01 7.19 -2.54
CA TYR A 351 7.19 7.86 -1.53
C TYR A 351 6.45 6.90 -0.57
N VAL A 352 6.86 5.63 -0.51
CA VAL A 352 6.24 4.66 0.43
C VAL A 352 6.74 4.81 1.88
N GLY A 353 7.61 5.76 2.13
CA GLY A 353 8.40 5.86 3.35
C GLY A 353 9.76 5.21 3.17
N ASP A 354 10.46 5.03 4.27
CA ASP A 354 11.75 4.35 4.30
C ASP A 354 11.59 2.86 3.98
N VAL A 355 12.36 2.32 3.05
CA VAL A 355 12.34 0.90 2.69
C VAL A 355 13.49 0.18 3.36
N ASP A 356 13.17 -0.67 4.33
CA ASP A 356 14.12 -1.62 4.88
C ASP A 356 14.10 -2.92 4.06
N PHE A 357 15.15 -3.13 3.28
CA PHE A 357 15.31 -4.34 2.49
C PHE A 357 15.58 -5.59 3.31
N ASN A 358 15.81 -5.48 4.63
CA ASN A 358 16.05 -6.61 5.53
C ASN A 358 17.12 -7.60 5.00
N GLY A 359 18.19 -7.07 4.38
CA GLY A 359 19.28 -7.84 3.78
C GLY A 359 18.88 -8.65 2.53
N THR A 360 17.87 -8.22 1.79
CA THR A 360 17.39 -8.93 0.59
C THR A 360 17.77 -8.26 -0.72
N LEU A 361 18.14 -6.97 -0.70
CA LEU A 361 18.41 -6.21 -1.92
C LEU A 361 19.45 -6.88 -2.81
N GLY A 362 20.62 -7.21 -2.28
CA GLY A 362 21.70 -7.86 -3.03
C GLY A 362 21.37 -9.26 -3.57
N LYS A 363 20.23 -9.85 -3.19
CA LYS A 363 19.74 -11.12 -3.73
C LYS A 363 18.96 -10.97 -5.03
N LEU A 364 18.57 -9.74 -5.41
CA LEU A 364 17.78 -9.43 -6.62
C LEU A 364 18.71 -9.28 -7.83
N ALA A 365 19.46 -10.34 -8.15
CA ALA A 365 20.56 -10.30 -9.12
C ALA A 365 20.18 -9.93 -10.57
N ASN A 366 18.88 -9.95 -10.91
CA ASN A 366 18.39 -9.55 -12.23
C ASN A 366 17.87 -8.11 -12.28
N LEU A 367 17.92 -7.38 -11.15
CA LEU A 367 17.40 -6.03 -11.08
C LEU A 367 18.16 -5.10 -12.02
N LYS A 368 17.39 -4.39 -12.88
CA LYS A 368 17.88 -3.43 -13.87
C LYS A 368 17.52 -1.99 -13.49
N HIS A 369 16.37 -1.80 -12.84
CA HIS A 369 15.83 -0.50 -12.47
C HIS A 369 15.41 -0.50 -11.00
N LEU A 370 16.00 0.38 -10.19
CA LEU A 370 15.68 0.55 -8.77
C LEU A 370 15.38 2.01 -8.47
N ASP A 371 14.22 2.24 -7.88
CA ASP A 371 13.79 3.56 -7.43
C ASP A 371 13.09 3.44 -6.08
N CYS A 372 13.69 3.97 -5.04
CA CYS A 372 13.17 3.84 -3.67
C CYS A 372 13.68 4.94 -2.74
N PHE A 373 13.01 5.03 -1.58
CA PHE A 373 13.48 5.80 -0.44
C PHE A 373 14.03 4.85 0.63
N VAL A 374 15.20 5.12 1.17
CA VAL A 374 15.88 4.29 2.17
C VAL A 374 16.48 5.16 3.28
N THR A 375 16.58 4.63 4.50
CA THR A 375 17.37 5.30 5.53
C THR A 375 18.82 5.42 5.09
N GLN A 376 19.39 4.33 4.61
CA GLN A 376 20.77 4.24 4.13
C GLN A 376 20.88 3.17 3.05
N LEU A 377 21.71 3.43 2.03
CA LEU A 377 22.03 2.42 1.02
C LEU A 377 22.72 1.21 1.66
N PRO A 378 22.21 -0.01 1.43
CA PRO A 378 22.80 -1.22 2.02
C PRO A 378 24.15 -1.57 1.38
N SER A 379 25.05 -2.18 2.16
CA SER A 379 26.42 -2.54 1.74
C SER A 379 26.46 -3.56 0.60
N ASP A 380 25.42 -4.38 0.44
CA ASP A 380 25.28 -5.39 -0.61
C ASP A 380 24.70 -4.83 -1.94
N PHE A 381 24.55 -3.51 -2.04
CA PHE A 381 24.08 -2.82 -3.24
C PHE A 381 24.86 -3.23 -4.50
N GLY A 382 26.16 -3.41 -4.38
CA GLY A 382 27.05 -3.83 -5.49
C GLY A 382 26.73 -5.20 -6.10
N ASN A 383 25.97 -6.05 -5.40
CA ASN A 383 25.56 -7.35 -5.94
C ASN A 383 24.53 -7.20 -7.10
N LEU A 384 23.99 -6.00 -7.29
CA LEU A 384 23.07 -5.66 -8.38
C LEU A 384 23.83 -5.46 -9.71
N THR A 385 24.57 -6.46 -10.14
CA THR A 385 25.48 -6.36 -11.29
C THR A 385 24.80 -6.11 -12.64
N LYS A 386 23.48 -6.32 -12.72
CA LYS A 386 22.66 -6.02 -13.91
C LYS A 386 21.98 -4.64 -13.85
N LEU A 387 22.18 -3.88 -12.78
CA LEU A 387 21.55 -2.58 -12.59
C LEU A 387 21.96 -1.62 -13.71
N VAL A 388 20.94 -1.03 -14.35
CA VAL A 388 21.10 -0.07 -15.45
C VAL A 388 20.78 1.36 -14.99
N SER A 389 19.74 1.51 -14.16
CA SER A 389 19.38 2.80 -13.60
C SER A 389 18.96 2.70 -12.14
N THR A 390 19.30 3.73 -11.39
CA THR A 390 18.86 3.86 -10.01
C THR A 390 18.54 5.30 -9.64
N GLU A 391 17.42 5.49 -8.93
CA GLU A 391 17.05 6.74 -8.28
C GLU A 391 16.83 6.45 -6.80
N ILE A 392 17.73 6.92 -5.96
CA ILE A 392 17.67 6.69 -4.53
C ILE A 392 17.48 8.00 -3.79
N LEU A 393 16.41 8.09 -3.02
CA LEU A 393 16.28 9.08 -1.99
C LEU A 393 16.70 8.45 -0.68
N ALA A 394 17.70 8.98 0.01
CA ALA A 394 18.19 8.42 1.27
C ALA A 394 18.13 9.46 2.40
N GLN A 395 17.76 8.99 3.62
CA GLN A 395 17.81 9.87 4.78
C GLN A 395 19.26 10.21 5.13
N GLN A 396 20.15 9.23 5.13
CA GLN A 396 21.55 9.41 5.46
C GLN A 396 22.42 9.46 4.20
N ALA A 397 23.34 10.41 4.17
CA ALA A 397 24.27 10.60 3.08
C ALA A 397 25.38 9.52 3.12
N TYR A 398 25.14 8.39 2.46
CA TYR A 398 26.08 7.28 2.36
C TYR A 398 25.98 6.61 0.98
N ILE A 399 27.13 6.42 0.32
CA ILE A 399 27.26 5.64 -0.91
C ILE A 399 28.19 4.46 -0.62
N PRO A 400 27.74 3.20 -0.74
CA PRO A 400 28.54 2.04 -0.43
C PRO A 400 29.71 1.88 -1.43
N SER A 401 30.88 1.46 -0.95
CA SER A 401 32.03 1.18 -1.80
C SER A 401 31.75 0.10 -2.86
N SER A 402 30.81 -0.80 -2.59
CA SER A 402 30.37 -1.83 -3.53
C SER A 402 29.64 -1.29 -4.77
N LEU A 403 29.23 0.00 -4.80
CA LEU A 403 28.59 0.62 -5.97
C LEU A 403 29.40 0.39 -7.26
N SER A 404 30.73 0.41 -7.19
CA SER A 404 31.64 0.17 -8.33
C SER A 404 31.46 -1.19 -9.02
N GLN A 405 30.81 -2.14 -8.36
CA GLN A 405 30.50 -3.47 -8.92
C GLN A 405 29.30 -3.44 -9.87
N CYS A 406 28.48 -2.38 -9.84
CA CYS A 406 27.32 -2.22 -10.72
C CYS A 406 27.73 -1.77 -12.15
N ARG A 407 28.58 -2.54 -12.83
CA ARG A 407 29.26 -2.18 -14.10
C ARG A 407 28.34 -1.93 -15.28
N ASN A 408 27.04 -2.27 -15.17
CA ASN A 408 26.04 -1.98 -16.20
C ASN A 408 25.29 -0.65 -15.98
N LEU A 409 25.58 0.03 -14.86
CA LEU A 409 24.90 1.24 -14.47
C LEU A 409 25.16 2.35 -15.50
N ARG A 410 24.08 2.96 -15.99
CA ARG A 410 24.10 4.08 -16.95
C ARG A 410 23.61 5.37 -16.35
N PHE A 411 22.62 5.27 -15.47
CA PHE A 411 22.02 6.40 -14.79
C PHE A 411 22.03 6.16 -13.28
N ALA A 412 22.58 7.10 -12.53
CA ALA A 412 22.56 7.06 -11.06
C ALA A 412 22.17 8.42 -10.51
N ARG A 413 21.08 8.47 -9.74
CA ARG A 413 20.67 9.62 -8.95
C ARG A 413 20.64 9.24 -7.49
N PHE A 414 21.37 9.99 -6.67
CA PHE A 414 21.37 9.89 -5.21
C PHE A 414 20.95 11.24 -4.64
N SER A 415 19.85 11.26 -3.89
CA SER A 415 19.34 12.45 -3.20
C SER A 415 19.38 12.22 -1.70
N PHE A 416 19.98 13.11 -0.94
CA PHE A 416 20.15 12.97 0.50
C PHE A 416 19.33 14.05 1.23
N VAL A 417 18.47 13.61 2.17
CA VAL A 417 17.58 14.51 2.92
C VAL A 417 18.32 15.17 4.07
N TYR A 418 19.19 14.42 4.75
CA TYR A 418 19.97 14.93 5.89
C TYR A 418 21.46 14.74 5.66
N ALA A 419 22.23 15.75 6.05
CA ALA A 419 23.67 15.60 6.18
C ALA A 419 23.97 14.63 7.32
N GLY A 420 24.47 13.45 7.00
CA GLY A 420 25.00 12.53 8.01
C GLY A 420 26.16 13.17 8.80
N SER A 421 26.57 12.56 9.90
CA SER A 421 27.74 13.00 10.67
C SER A 421 29.06 12.85 9.91
N SER A 422 29.11 11.94 8.93
CA SER A 422 30.32 11.62 8.14
C SER A 422 30.22 12.14 6.72
N PRO A 423 31.34 12.56 6.09
CA PRO A 423 31.38 12.92 4.69
C PRO A 423 31.00 11.76 3.79
N VAL A 424 30.24 12.04 2.72
CA VAL A 424 30.02 11.08 1.63
C VAL A 424 31.35 10.87 0.88
N THR A 425 31.62 9.64 0.55
CA THR A 425 32.76 9.27 -0.31
C THR A 425 32.25 8.44 -1.48
N LEU A 426 32.81 8.67 -2.66
CA LEU A 426 32.62 7.79 -3.81
C LEU A 426 33.64 6.65 -3.76
N PRO A 427 33.33 5.46 -4.31
CA PRO A 427 34.29 4.36 -4.42
C PRO A 427 35.59 4.80 -5.10
N SER A 428 36.73 4.38 -4.57
CA SER A 428 38.04 4.71 -5.17
C SER A 428 38.24 4.10 -6.57
N ASP A 429 37.48 3.08 -6.91
CA ASP A 429 37.44 2.35 -8.18
C ASP A 429 36.15 2.62 -8.96
N ILE A 430 35.58 3.84 -8.82
CA ILE A 430 34.34 4.23 -9.49
C ILE A 430 34.39 4.12 -11.01
N ASP A 431 35.59 4.18 -11.60
CA ASP A 431 35.83 3.99 -13.03
C ASP A 431 35.47 2.57 -13.54
N ASN A 432 35.22 1.60 -12.65
CA ASN A 432 34.59 0.35 -13.01
C ASN A 432 33.17 0.52 -13.59
N LEU A 433 32.52 1.67 -13.33
CA LEU A 433 31.24 2.04 -13.92
C LEU A 433 31.40 2.54 -15.37
N THR A 434 32.00 1.71 -16.20
CA THR A 434 32.41 2.06 -17.57
C THR A 434 31.28 2.48 -18.51
N LYS A 435 30.02 2.20 -18.15
CA LYS A 435 28.81 2.54 -18.92
C LYS A 435 28.05 3.73 -18.35
N LEU A 436 28.53 4.35 -17.27
CA LEU A 436 27.80 5.43 -16.59
C LEU A 436 27.72 6.67 -17.49
N ASP A 437 26.50 6.98 -17.93
CA ASP A 437 26.19 8.14 -18.79
C ASP A 437 25.84 9.38 -17.97
N THR A 438 25.13 9.19 -16.83
CA THR A 438 24.62 10.27 -15.98
C THR A 438 24.87 9.95 -14.52
N LEU A 439 25.45 10.90 -13.80
CA LEU A 439 25.59 10.87 -12.34
C LEU A 439 25.01 12.14 -11.75
N GLU A 440 24.08 11.98 -10.83
CA GLU A 440 23.44 13.06 -10.11
C GLU A 440 23.50 12.82 -8.60
N ILE A 441 24.03 13.78 -7.86
CA ILE A 441 24.14 13.76 -6.41
C ILE A 441 23.52 15.05 -5.88
N TYR A 442 22.41 14.95 -5.18
CA TYR A 442 21.63 16.07 -4.65
C TYR A 442 21.61 16.10 -3.13
N GLY A 443 21.30 17.28 -2.60
CA GLY A 443 21.06 17.50 -1.18
C GLY A 443 22.33 17.69 -0.36
N GLU A 444 22.23 17.47 0.93
CA GLU A 444 23.30 17.72 1.90
C GLU A 444 24.34 16.59 1.92
N SER A 445 24.93 16.27 0.75
CA SER A 445 25.79 15.09 0.61
C SER A 445 27.12 15.18 1.37
N ARG A 446 27.61 16.37 1.73
CA ARG A 446 28.95 16.61 2.28
C ARG A 446 30.06 15.86 1.53
N LEU A 447 29.89 15.68 0.23
CA LEU A 447 30.92 15.10 -0.63
C LEU A 447 32.11 16.07 -0.69
N GLN A 448 33.25 15.70 -0.10
CA GLN A 448 34.42 16.58 0.02
C GLN A 448 35.41 16.40 -1.12
N GLN A 449 35.46 15.20 -1.71
CA GLN A 449 36.44 14.88 -2.75
C GLN A 449 35.84 13.92 -3.78
N LEU A 450 36.24 14.09 -5.02
CA LEU A 450 36.09 13.11 -6.09
C LEU A 450 37.36 12.26 -6.14
N PRO A 451 37.28 10.91 -6.22
CA PRO A 451 38.47 10.06 -6.33
C PRO A 451 39.20 10.33 -7.68
N GLN A 452 40.49 10.09 -7.74
CA GLN A 452 41.28 10.25 -8.97
C GLN A 452 40.75 9.39 -10.13
N SER A 453 40.24 8.19 -9.83
CA SER A 453 39.60 7.33 -10.82
C SER A 453 38.38 7.97 -11.50
N PHE A 454 37.79 9.02 -10.89
CA PHE A 454 36.62 9.70 -11.43
C PHE A 454 36.83 10.22 -12.87
N GLY A 455 38.02 10.76 -13.16
CA GLY A 455 38.37 11.21 -14.51
C GLY A 455 38.40 10.08 -15.56
N ASN A 456 38.34 8.82 -15.17
CA ASN A 456 38.31 7.68 -16.10
C ASN A 456 36.90 7.27 -16.51
N LEU A 457 35.85 7.91 -16.02
CA LEU A 457 34.44 7.67 -16.40
C LEU A 457 34.15 8.19 -17.82
N LYS A 458 34.81 7.62 -18.81
CA LYS A 458 34.80 8.12 -20.21
C LYS A 458 33.43 8.12 -20.88
N SER A 459 32.47 7.33 -20.37
CA SER A 459 31.10 7.32 -20.88
C SER A 459 30.24 8.45 -20.36
N LEU A 460 30.69 9.15 -19.30
CA LEU A 460 29.89 10.15 -18.61
C LEU A 460 29.59 11.35 -19.54
N LYS A 461 28.28 11.67 -19.64
CA LYS A 461 27.76 12.75 -20.46
C LYS A 461 27.17 13.88 -19.61
N GLN A 462 26.61 13.54 -18.46
CA GLN A 462 25.95 14.49 -17.57
C GLN A 462 26.45 14.28 -16.14
N LEU A 463 26.85 15.36 -15.51
CA LEU A 463 27.35 15.40 -14.15
C LEU A 463 26.65 16.50 -13.36
N TRP A 464 25.88 16.09 -12.32
CA TRP A 464 25.23 16.97 -11.37
C TRP A 464 25.73 16.66 -9.97
N ILE A 465 26.37 17.57 -9.32
CA ILE A 465 26.75 17.46 -7.91
C ILE A 465 26.33 18.76 -7.23
N GLN A 466 25.26 18.69 -6.43
CA GLN A 466 24.84 19.80 -5.60
C GLN A 466 25.45 19.67 -4.20
N GLY A 467 25.82 20.79 -3.63
CA GLY A 467 26.41 20.90 -2.30
C GLY A 467 27.61 21.84 -2.27
N GLU A 468 27.97 22.29 -1.08
CA GLU A 468 29.05 23.29 -0.89
C GLU A 468 30.32 22.65 -0.28
N SER A 469 30.34 21.32 -0.12
CA SER A 469 31.41 20.64 0.64
C SER A 469 32.59 20.20 -0.20
N LEU A 470 32.47 20.14 -1.54
CA LEU A 470 33.52 19.66 -2.41
C LEU A 470 34.68 20.69 -2.45
N GLN A 471 35.88 20.23 -2.05
CA GLN A 471 37.06 21.11 -1.85
C GLN A 471 37.94 21.23 -3.09
N SER A 472 37.89 20.25 -3.98
CA SER A 472 38.72 20.25 -5.20
C SER A 472 38.12 19.37 -6.28
N ILE A 473 38.49 19.65 -7.51
CA ILE A 473 38.21 18.85 -8.70
C ILE A 473 39.52 18.11 -9.08
N PRO A 474 39.46 16.79 -9.38
CA PRO A 474 40.65 16.02 -9.77
C PRO A 474 41.35 16.58 -11.02
N ASP A 475 42.68 16.58 -11.03
CA ASP A 475 43.49 17.13 -12.14
C ASP A 475 43.25 16.43 -13.48
N ASN A 476 42.75 15.19 -13.47
CA ASN A 476 42.46 14.42 -14.68
C ASN A 476 41.00 14.51 -15.15
N ILE A 477 40.23 15.45 -14.61
CA ILE A 477 38.79 15.62 -14.95
C ILE A 477 38.57 15.82 -16.45
N GLY A 478 39.51 16.43 -17.13
CA GLY A 478 39.48 16.63 -18.58
C GLY A 478 39.49 15.37 -19.44
N ASN A 479 39.73 14.19 -18.81
CA ASN A 479 39.62 12.90 -19.48
C ASN A 479 38.17 12.45 -19.72
N LEU A 480 37.17 13.12 -19.12
CA LEU A 480 35.74 12.87 -19.35
C LEU A 480 35.33 13.35 -20.76
N SER A 481 35.92 12.74 -21.77
CA SER A 481 35.88 13.19 -23.18
C SER A 481 34.46 13.19 -23.81
N ASN A 482 33.46 12.60 -23.15
CA ASN A 482 32.09 12.61 -23.63
C ASN A 482 31.16 13.52 -22.81
N LEU A 483 31.70 14.23 -21.82
CA LEU A 483 30.90 15.10 -20.96
C LEU A 483 30.33 16.28 -21.76
N ARG A 484 29.00 16.48 -21.63
CA ARG A 484 28.24 17.53 -22.31
C ARG A 484 27.65 18.55 -21.33
N PHE A 485 27.23 18.05 -20.17
CA PHE A 485 26.61 18.86 -19.13
C PHE A 485 27.41 18.76 -17.82
N TRP A 486 27.70 19.91 -17.22
CA TRP A 486 28.40 20.03 -15.94
C TRP A 486 27.66 21.02 -15.03
N LEU A 487 27.13 20.50 -13.88
CA LEU A 487 26.75 21.31 -12.74
C LEU A 487 27.42 20.70 -11.50
N VAL A 488 28.51 21.31 -11.05
CA VAL A 488 29.22 20.83 -9.85
C VAL A 488 29.41 22.00 -8.88
N GLY A 489 28.63 21.93 -7.79
CA GLY A 489 28.78 22.81 -6.64
C GLY A 489 29.97 22.40 -5.76
N GLY A 490 30.48 23.33 -4.97
CA GLY A 490 31.58 23.08 -4.06
C GLY A 490 32.18 24.34 -3.50
N ASN A 491 33.20 24.21 -2.66
CA ASN A 491 33.97 25.30 -2.09
C ASN A 491 35.40 25.39 -2.71
N PHE A 492 35.57 24.88 -3.92
CA PHE A 492 36.83 24.96 -4.65
C PHE A 492 36.96 26.33 -5.35
N LYS A 493 38.14 26.93 -5.24
CA LYS A 493 38.42 28.30 -5.78
C LYS A 493 38.86 28.32 -7.24
N THR A 494 39.37 27.18 -7.71
CA THR A 494 39.91 27.05 -9.06
C THR A 494 39.51 25.75 -9.70
N LEU A 495 39.50 25.73 -11.03
CA LEU A 495 39.36 24.50 -11.82
C LEU A 495 40.75 24.04 -12.29
N PRO A 496 40.99 22.72 -12.45
CA PRO A 496 42.24 22.22 -13.00
C PRO A 496 42.39 22.58 -14.48
N ALA A 497 43.63 22.77 -14.95
CA ALA A 497 43.96 23.09 -16.34
C ALA A 497 43.33 22.10 -17.34
N SER A 498 43.23 20.83 -16.94
CA SER A 498 42.63 19.76 -17.77
C SER A 498 41.17 20.01 -18.17
N ILE A 499 40.45 20.94 -17.49
CA ILE A 499 39.05 21.28 -17.84
C ILE A 499 38.95 21.66 -19.33
N GLY A 500 39.96 22.32 -19.90
CA GLY A 500 40.00 22.69 -21.31
C GLY A 500 40.02 21.52 -22.30
N ASN A 501 40.19 20.29 -21.82
CA ASN A 501 40.15 19.08 -22.64
C ASN A 501 38.72 18.54 -22.83
N LEU A 502 37.72 19.09 -22.14
CA LEU A 502 36.32 18.69 -22.29
C LEU A 502 35.72 19.25 -23.57
N LYS A 503 36.19 18.77 -24.72
CA LYS A 503 35.85 19.31 -26.05
C LYS A 503 34.37 19.19 -26.44
N LYS A 504 33.61 18.29 -25.78
CA LYS A 504 32.16 18.08 -26.01
C LYS A 504 31.27 18.78 -24.98
N LEU A 505 31.87 19.51 -24.03
CA LEU A 505 31.07 20.20 -23.00
C LEU A 505 30.28 21.33 -23.66
N GLU A 506 28.96 21.26 -23.51
CA GLU A 506 27.98 22.18 -24.11
C GLU A 506 27.43 23.16 -23.07
N ASP A 507 27.14 22.66 -21.86
CA ASP A 507 26.56 23.44 -20.77
C ASP A 507 27.44 23.32 -19.52
N LEU A 508 27.85 24.46 -19.00
CA LEU A 508 28.70 24.56 -17.82
C LEU A 508 28.07 25.49 -16.78
N TRP A 509 27.83 24.97 -15.59
CA TRP A 509 27.40 25.73 -14.41
C TRP A 509 28.55 25.74 -13.41
N LEU A 510 29.16 26.92 -13.21
CA LEU A 510 30.28 27.08 -12.27
C LEU A 510 29.78 27.19 -10.84
N SER A 511 30.54 26.60 -9.92
CA SER A 511 30.32 26.86 -8.49
C SER A 511 30.53 28.36 -8.19
N PRO A 512 29.67 28.96 -7.36
CA PRO A 512 29.84 30.35 -6.90
C PRO A 512 31.17 30.62 -6.22
N SER A 513 31.83 29.59 -5.67
CA SER A 513 33.12 29.71 -4.97
C SER A 513 34.32 29.92 -5.89
N VAL A 514 34.18 29.71 -7.20
CA VAL A 514 35.27 29.81 -8.16
C VAL A 514 35.73 31.29 -8.27
N GLU A 515 37.02 31.50 -7.99
CA GLU A 515 37.66 32.84 -8.01
C GLU A 515 38.50 33.08 -9.27
N LYS A 516 38.97 31.98 -9.91
CA LYS A 516 39.83 32.06 -11.11
C LYS A 516 39.58 30.87 -12.04
N LEU A 517 39.52 31.16 -13.36
CA LEU A 517 39.54 30.16 -14.43
C LEU A 517 40.96 29.96 -14.95
N PRO A 518 41.37 28.71 -15.31
CA PRO A 518 42.67 28.46 -15.93
C PRO A 518 42.69 28.95 -17.38
N ASP A 519 43.90 29.22 -17.92
CA ASP A 519 44.05 29.64 -19.30
C ASP A 519 43.54 28.59 -20.31
N GLU A 520 43.61 27.32 -19.97
CA GLU A 520 43.10 26.20 -20.77
C GLU A 520 41.58 26.23 -20.93
N PHE A 521 40.86 27.05 -20.15
CA PHE A 521 39.38 27.17 -20.21
C PHE A 521 38.90 27.50 -21.63
N GLY A 522 39.66 28.31 -22.38
CA GLY A 522 39.39 28.58 -23.80
C GLY A 522 39.42 27.35 -24.72
N GLY A 523 39.83 26.20 -24.21
CA GLY A 523 39.83 24.93 -24.92
C GLY A 523 38.45 24.23 -24.99
N LEU A 524 37.41 24.73 -24.31
CA LEU A 524 36.05 24.20 -24.30
C LEU A 524 35.32 24.50 -25.62
N SER A 525 35.74 23.88 -26.70
CA SER A 525 35.33 24.24 -28.07
C SER A 525 33.86 24.10 -28.41
N SER A 526 33.12 23.25 -27.68
CA SER A 526 31.68 23.06 -27.88
C SER A 526 30.80 23.84 -26.90
N LEU A 527 31.40 24.57 -25.95
CA LEU A 527 30.65 25.28 -24.91
C LEU A 527 29.68 26.28 -25.51
N SER A 528 28.37 26.07 -25.28
CA SER A 528 27.29 26.90 -25.81
C SER A 528 26.60 27.74 -24.73
N TYR A 529 26.56 27.24 -23.50
CA TYR A 529 25.99 27.94 -22.36
C TYR A 529 26.95 27.93 -21.17
N LEU A 530 27.19 29.10 -20.62
CA LEU A 530 28.01 29.27 -19.42
C LEU A 530 27.21 29.99 -18.34
N ASN A 531 26.95 29.29 -17.23
CA ASN A 531 26.39 29.88 -16.03
C ASN A 531 27.50 30.12 -14.99
N MET A 532 27.69 31.36 -14.62
CA MET A 532 28.60 31.81 -13.56
C MET A 532 27.89 32.79 -12.61
N GLU A 533 26.56 32.54 -12.41
CA GLU A 533 25.75 33.32 -11.49
C GLU A 533 26.31 33.25 -10.06
N ASN A 534 26.30 34.39 -9.36
CA ASN A 534 26.84 34.56 -8.01
C ASN A 534 28.35 34.22 -7.87
N SER A 535 29.09 34.06 -8.97
CA SER A 535 30.51 33.67 -8.92
C SER A 535 31.38 34.75 -8.30
N ARG A 536 32.49 34.31 -7.67
CA ARG A 536 33.54 35.19 -7.15
C ARG A 536 34.59 35.54 -8.19
N LEU A 537 34.41 35.14 -9.42
CA LEU A 537 35.28 35.51 -10.53
C LEU A 537 35.35 37.03 -10.67
N THR A 538 36.56 37.58 -10.72
CA THR A 538 36.78 39.02 -10.95
C THR A 538 37.18 39.30 -12.38
N THR A 539 37.84 38.35 -13.04
CA THR A 539 38.33 38.46 -14.42
C THR A 539 38.19 37.12 -15.15
N LEU A 540 38.21 37.16 -16.47
CA LEU A 540 38.26 36.01 -17.37
C LEU A 540 39.65 35.87 -17.99
N PRO A 541 40.15 34.67 -18.36
CA PRO A 541 41.45 34.50 -19.01
C PRO A 541 41.45 35.02 -20.46
N GLU A 542 42.59 35.43 -20.96
CA GLU A 542 42.73 35.91 -22.36
C GLU A 542 42.35 34.87 -23.41
N THR A 543 42.42 33.60 -23.06
CA THR A 543 41.96 32.53 -23.95
C THR A 543 40.43 32.40 -24.08
N PHE A 544 39.64 33.14 -23.28
CA PHE A 544 38.18 33.09 -23.25
C PHE A 544 37.56 33.37 -24.62
N GLY A 545 38.16 34.30 -25.41
CA GLY A 545 37.72 34.60 -26.78
C GLY A 545 37.82 33.45 -27.79
N LYS A 546 38.42 32.29 -27.40
CA LYS A 546 38.47 31.07 -28.21
C LYS A 546 37.16 30.25 -28.15
N LEU A 547 36.24 30.59 -27.26
CA LEU A 547 34.95 29.87 -27.06
C LEU A 547 33.95 30.21 -28.18
N LYS A 548 34.26 29.83 -29.42
CA LYS A 548 33.49 30.23 -30.61
C LYS A 548 32.06 29.68 -30.67
N SER A 549 31.77 28.59 -29.94
CA SER A 549 30.43 27.99 -29.86
C SER A 549 29.53 28.69 -28.85
N LEU A 550 30.05 29.56 -27.99
CA LEU A 550 29.33 30.15 -26.88
C LEU A 550 28.20 31.07 -27.38
N LYS A 551 26.98 30.78 -26.92
CA LYS A 551 25.74 31.47 -27.29
C LYS A 551 25.19 32.35 -26.17
N GLU A 552 25.34 31.91 -24.94
CA GLU A 552 24.75 32.58 -23.78
C GLU A 552 25.71 32.55 -22.59
N ILE A 553 25.85 33.68 -21.91
CA ILE A 553 26.53 33.84 -20.62
C ILE A 553 25.52 34.35 -19.61
N ASN A 554 25.31 33.60 -18.53
CA ASN A 554 24.63 34.07 -17.31
C ASN A 554 25.71 34.39 -16.26
N ALA A 555 25.92 35.65 -15.98
CA ALA A 555 26.85 36.16 -14.97
C ALA A 555 26.13 37.05 -13.93
N ARG A 556 24.85 36.81 -13.71
CA ARG A 556 24.06 37.56 -12.74
C ARG A 556 24.73 37.54 -11.36
N ALA A 557 24.75 38.69 -10.69
CA ALA A 557 25.33 38.87 -9.35
C ALA A 557 26.81 38.42 -9.23
N SER A 558 27.53 38.27 -10.35
CA SER A 558 28.94 37.89 -10.36
C SER A 558 29.85 39.04 -9.87
N SER A 559 31.07 38.66 -9.46
CA SER A 559 32.09 39.64 -9.03
C SER A 559 32.94 40.19 -10.18
N ILE A 560 32.59 39.88 -11.44
CA ILE A 560 33.36 40.33 -12.61
C ILE A 560 33.38 41.85 -12.68
N THR A 561 34.59 42.38 -12.87
CA THR A 561 34.84 43.81 -13.04
C THR A 561 35.45 44.14 -14.39
N ASP A 562 36.21 43.23 -14.97
CA ASP A 562 36.97 43.45 -16.20
C ASP A 562 36.89 42.26 -17.15
N PHE A 563 37.01 42.55 -18.44
CA PHE A 563 36.98 41.58 -19.53
C PHE A 563 38.33 41.51 -20.23
N PRO A 564 38.78 40.34 -20.72
CA PRO A 564 39.96 40.22 -21.53
C PRO A 564 39.71 40.84 -22.94
N SER A 565 40.73 41.37 -23.56
CA SER A 565 40.61 41.95 -24.90
C SER A 565 40.08 40.99 -25.96
N SER A 566 40.31 39.69 -25.74
CA SER A 566 39.81 38.63 -26.59
C SER A 566 38.30 38.40 -26.49
N PHE A 567 37.60 38.95 -25.49
CA PHE A 567 36.17 38.74 -25.30
C PHE A 567 35.34 39.13 -26.53
N GLY A 568 35.71 40.23 -27.18
CA GLY A 568 35.07 40.67 -28.43
C GLY A 568 35.18 39.69 -29.60
N GLN A 569 36.01 38.65 -29.47
CA GLN A 569 36.15 37.58 -30.48
C GLN A 569 35.12 36.46 -30.35
N LEU A 570 34.16 36.54 -29.41
CA LEU A 570 33.06 35.56 -29.25
C LEU A 570 32.02 35.77 -30.34
N ASP A 571 32.35 35.40 -31.57
CA ASP A 571 31.56 35.68 -32.77
C ASP A 571 30.14 35.12 -32.75
N GLY A 572 29.90 34.07 -31.96
CA GLY A 572 28.60 33.36 -31.85
C GLY A 572 27.72 33.80 -30.69
N LEU A 573 28.18 34.68 -29.82
CA LEU A 573 27.52 35.04 -28.58
C LEU A 573 26.26 35.89 -28.84
N LEU A 574 25.10 35.42 -28.36
CA LEU A 574 23.79 36.02 -28.58
C LEU A 574 23.29 36.81 -27.38
N LYS A 575 23.51 36.27 -26.17
CA LYS A 575 22.97 36.85 -24.95
C LYS A 575 23.99 36.94 -23.84
N LEU A 576 23.97 38.08 -23.16
CA LEU A 576 24.79 38.40 -22.00
C LEU A 576 23.88 38.85 -20.86
N ASP A 577 23.94 38.19 -19.70
CA ASP A 577 23.23 38.59 -18.48
C ASP A 577 24.23 38.88 -17.36
N PHE A 578 24.40 40.16 -17.04
CA PHE A 578 25.23 40.67 -15.97
C PHE A 578 24.41 41.44 -14.92
N ASN A 579 23.13 41.12 -14.79
CA ASN A 579 22.27 41.73 -13.76
C ASN A 579 22.96 41.71 -12.39
N TYR A 580 22.95 42.84 -11.71
CA TYR A 580 23.50 43.00 -10.35
C TYR A 580 24.96 42.59 -10.19
N SER A 581 25.73 42.48 -11.30
CA SER A 581 27.15 42.21 -11.25
C SER A 581 27.95 43.44 -10.73
N LYS A 582 29.21 43.21 -10.36
CA LYS A 582 30.09 44.27 -9.84
C LYS A 582 30.77 45.12 -10.92
N LEU A 583 30.25 45.13 -12.14
CA LEU A 583 30.76 46.00 -13.22
C LEU A 583 30.66 47.45 -12.81
N LYS A 584 31.79 48.18 -12.96
CA LYS A 584 31.92 49.62 -12.65
C LYS A 584 31.98 50.48 -13.90
N LYS A 585 32.20 49.90 -15.05
CA LYS A 585 32.22 50.51 -16.37
C LYS A 585 31.67 49.53 -17.39
N PHE A 586 31.14 50.06 -18.47
CA PHE A 586 30.71 49.23 -19.60
C PHE A 586 31.93 48.59 -20.26
N PRO A 587 31.99 47.25 -20.43
CA PRO A 587 33.09 46.57 -21.09
C PRO A 587 33.09 46.90 -22.60
N VAL A 588 34.11 47.60 -23.08
CA VAL A 588 34.23 48.03 -24.50
C VAL A 588 34.26 46.82 -25.46
N GLU A 589 34.74 45.68 -24.99
CA GLU A 589 34.85 44.43 -25.73
C GLU A 589 33.47 43.93 -26.20
N ILE A 590 32.37 44.26 -25.49
CA ILE A 590 31.00 43.93 -25.89
C ILE A 590 30.66 44.59 -27.24
N CYS A 591 31.21 45.78 -27.51
CA CYS A 591 30.95 46.48 -28.76
C CYS A 591 31.49 45.75 -30.00
N ALA A 592 32.50 44.89 -29.84
CA ALA A 592 33.09 44.09 -30.91
C ALA A 592 32.32 42.77 -31.23
N LEU A 593 31.31 42.40 -30.44
CA LEU A 593 30.56 41.18 -30.63
C LEU A 593 29.67 41.22 -31.87
N LYS A 594 29.81 40.23 -32.77
CA LYS A 594 29.14 40.23 -34.07
C LYS A 594 27.70 39.72 -34.04
N ALA A 595 27.35 38.81 -33.09
CA ALA A 595 26.05 38.14 -33.05
C ALA A 595 25.15 38.63 -31.93
N VAL A 596 25.68 39.35 -30.95
CA VAL A 596 24.94 39.74 -29.74
C VAL A 596 23.67 40.51 -30.08
N ASN A 597 22.54 40.10 -29.44
CA ASN A 597 21.25 40.76 -29.61
C ASN A 597 20.58 41.12 -28.27
N ASN A 598 21.08 40.60 -27.16
CA ASN A 598 20.50 40.87 -25.84
C ASN A 598 21.62 41.05 -24.80
N VAL A 599 21.68 42.23 -24.18
CA VAL A 599 22.63 42.59 -23.14
C VAL A 599 21.88 43.12 -21.93
N ILE A 600 21.90 42.37 -20.84
CA ILE A 600 21.13 42.65 -19.63
C ILE A 600 22.10 43.09 -18.53
N LEU A 601 21.96 44.31 -18.02
CA LEU A 601 22.89 44.97 -17.12
C LEU A 601 22.19 45.67 -15.95
N ASN A 602 20.95 45.24 -15.60
CA ASN A 602 20.19 45.88 -14.54
C ASN A 602 20.95 45.86 -13.20
N GLY A 603 20.81 46.93 -12.43
CA GLY A 603 21.40 47.05 -11.10
C GLY A 603 22.93 47.15 -11.10
N THR A 604 23.56 47.45 -12.24
CA THR A 604 25.01 47.65 -12.33
C THR A 604 25.38 49.12 -12.13
N ASN A 605 26.70 49.42 -11.93
CA ASN A 605 27.20 50.76 -11.73
C ASN A 605 28.08 51.21 -12.92
N LEU A 606 27.46 51.38 -14.09
CA LEU A 606 28.21 51.52 -15.35
C LEU A 606 28.67 52.95 -15.68
N GLY A 607 27.98 53.97 -15.23
CA GLY A 607 28.25 55.35 -15.64
C GLY A 607 27.95 55.58 -17.12
N ARG A 608 28.90 56.27 -17.84
CA ARG A 608 28.77 56.59 -19.26
C ARG A 608 29.18 55.38 -20.13
N LEU A 609 28.46 55.14 -21.24
CA LEU A 609 28.83 54.16 -22.25
C LEU A 609 30.01 54.67 -23.12
N PRO A 610 30.86 53.73 -23.61
CA PRO A 610 31.99 54.11 -24.43
C PRO A 610 31.56 54.53 -25.86
N ASP A 611 32.40 55.30 -26.56
CA ASP A 611 32.09 55.72 -27.91
C ASP A 611 32.02 54.57 -28.92
N GLU A 612 32.70 53.47 -28.65
CA GLU A 612 32.62 52.20 -29.42
C GLU A 612 31.20 51.64 -29.52
N ILE A 613 30.26 52.07 -28.67
CA ILE A 613 28.85 51.69 -28.75
C ILE A 613 28.25 52.00 -30.13
N TYR A 614 28.70 53.04 -30.78
CA TYR A 614 28.29 53.45 -32.15
C TYR A 614 28.73 52.45 -33.23
N THR A 615 29.70 51.56 -32.93
CA THR A 615 30.18 50.53 -33.86
C THR A 615 29.41 49.26 -33.83
N MET A 616 28.54 49.09 -32.84
CA MET A 616 27.76 47.87 -32.66
C MET A 616 26.79 47.63 -33.81
N ARG A 617 26.49 46.36 -34.06
CA ARG A 617 25.46 45.97 -35.02
C ARG A 617 24.09 46.55 -34.62
N SER A 618 23.19 46.70 -35.60
CA SER A 618 21.77 46.98 -35.34
C SER A 618 21.04 45.76 -34.76
N GLY A 619 19.97 46.00 -34.03
CA GLY A 619 19.11 44.96 -33.43
C GLY A 619 19.59 44.46 -32.06
N VAL A 620 20.44 45.24 -31.38
CA VAL A 620 20.85 44.91 -30.00
C VAL A 620 19.93 45.60 -29.00
N ILE A 621 19.44 44.80 -28.06
CA ILE A 621 18.59 45.23 -26.95
C ILE A 621 19.42 45.29 -25.68
N PHE A 622 19.42 46.45 -25.03
CA PHE A 622 20.02 46.67 -23.71
C PHE A 622 18.93 46.83 -22.66
N THR A 623 19.08 46.12 -21.53
CA THR A 623 18.22 46.30 -20.35
C THR A 623 19.07 46.87 -19.23
N LEU A 624 18.73 48.08 -18.76
CA LEU A 624 19.55 48.90 -17.88
C LEU A 624 18.76 49.42 -16.66
N TYR A 625 17.72 48.72 -16.21
CA TYR A 625 16.94 49.16 -15.07
C TYR A 625 17.79 49.25 -13.80
N GLN A 626 17.54 50.29 -13.00
CA GLN A 626 18.23 50.47 -11.71
C GLN A 626 19.75 50.57 -11.80
N CYS A 627 20.29 50.98 -12.94
CA CYS A 627 21.72 51.23 -13.08
C CYS A 627 22.12 52.50 -12.32
N LEU A 628 23.10 52.39 -11.41
CA LEU A 628 23.62 53.51 -10.67
C LEU A 628 24.58 54.31 -11.57
N ASN A 629 24.52 55.63 -11.44
CA ASN A 629 25.39 56.58 -12.19
C ASN A 629 25.28 56.50 -13.72
N MET A 630 24.20 55.91 -14.28
CA MET A 630 23.99 55.87 -15.73
C MET A 630 23.68 57.26 -16.29
N ASP A 631 24.35 57.62 -17.39
CA ASP A 631 24.05 58.82 -18.16
C ASP A 631 22.87 58.56 -19.11
N TYR A 632 21.66 58.79 -18.61
CA TYR A 632 20.42 58.55 -19.39
C TYR A 632 20.25 59.52 -20.56
N ASP A 633 20.86 60.72 -20.53
CA ASP A 633 20.82 61.65 -21.66
C ASP A 633 21.74 61.17 -22.81
N GLN A 634 22.86 60.53 -22.48
CA GLN A 634 23.65 59.81 -23.46
C GLN A 634 22.88 58.70 -24.15
N LEU A 635 22.05 57.94 -23.42
CA LEU A 635 21.25 56.85 -24.02
C LEU A 635 20.28 57.41 -25.07
N LYS A 636 19.63 58.55 -24.80
CA LYS A 636 18.76 59.24 -25.74
C LYS A 636 19.54 59.71 -26.98
N GLU A 637 20.72 60.25 -26.77
CA GLU A 637 21.62 60.69 -27.87
C GLU A 637 22.03 59.48 -28.74
N ILE A 638 22.42 58.35 -28.13
CA ILE A 638 22.80 57.15 -28.86
C ILE A 638 21.63 56.64 -29.68
N THR A 639 20.43 56.54 -29.08
CA THR A 639 19.21 56.06 -29.76
C THR A 639 18.87 56.95 -30.95
N ALA A 640 19.09 58.29 -30.84
CA ALA A 640 18.83 59.25 -31.92
C ALA A 640 19.85 59.13 -33.06
N LYS A 641 21.10 58.81 -32.74
CA LYS A 641 22.23 58.77 -33.73
C LYS A 641 22.43 57.36 -34.31
N ARG A 642 22.01 56.31 -33.64
CA ARG A 642 22.26 54.95 -34.04
C ARG A 642 20.97 54.15 -34.09
N ASP A 643 20.39 54.03 -35.27
CA ASP A 643 19.20 53.22 -35.50
C ASP A 643 19.47 51.74 -35.19
N GLY A 644 18.52 51.08 -34.51
CA GLY A 644 18.55 49.66 -34.19
C GLY A 644 19.28 49.30 -32.88
N LEU A 645 19.72 50.27 -32.07
CA LEU A 645 20.05 50.03 -30.66
C LEU A 645 18.83 50.39 -29.79
N VAL A 646 18.36 49.45 -28.97
CA VAL A 646 17.19 49.62 -28.10
C VAL A 646 17.61 49.56 -26.64
N PHE A 647 17.28 50.60 -25.88
CA PHE A 647 17.58 50.66 -24.45
C PHE A 647 16.29 50.68 -23.65
N TYR A 648 16.15 49.70 -22.72
CA TYR A 648 15.12 49.69 -21.68
C TYR A 648 15.76 50.10 -20.36
N TYR A 649 15.26 51.17 -19.74
CA TYR A 649 15.84 51.75 -18.53
C TYR A 649 14.79 52.38 -17.61
#